data_a876cecd7857b92fb73ecd801e18ccda
#
_entry.id   a876cecd7857b92fb73ecd801e18ccda
#
_cell.length_a   1.000
_cell.length_b   1.000
_cell.length_c   1.000
_cell.angle_alpha   90.00
_cell.angle_beta   90.00
_cell.angle_gamma   90.00
#
_symmetry.space_group_name_H-M   'P 1'
#
loop_
_entity.id
_entity.type
_entity.pdbx_description
1 polymer ?
#
loop_
_entity_poly.entity_id
_entity_poly.type
_entity_poly.pdbx_seq_one_letter_code
_entity_poly.pdbx_strand_id
1 'polypeptide(L)'
;MSHDKRNKEPELPPGADLEEDRQVVLPVEDDAVGPTAVSPQNSSPNSLASWQRQPAPWAVWLERLTLWLERPFNKLTGTPQLNPFYHTGTIAVLLTLVVGITGFYIFLFYKYGYDASYLAVLRMDDQFIARTMRAVHRYASGALVVTTLLHAYRTLFMERFRGQRWLAWVTGVVLTIIVWFAGVTGYWLVVDTRAQLINDGFVRFLRGFTPWADQFVLWLTRAEFSGETWPVMLILLAIHIALFLVVAYFFYLHIRRLNRAKWLPDMYLVIGTMTVLILVAIIFPLRNLPGANSVRLPESITLDPLFLFYLPTEGGSIAPWLWGGLLLITAVATILPWITRDRSMAETSKTATGLPVVQIVPENCTGCTLCALDCPYDALEMVMRDDESGHKFVALAKPEMCVSCGICVGSCNWSAITLGNSSPDLVWETIAMRLRLAKAKSPNQPIRLAFTCDRHAALGARPYLMQNEPVVVEDTAVEIVTVPCVGTLLPDTLLRALEAGAHDVQIIGCPPDDCRNQEGNEWIENRLLRQRLPRLNRDHANAPIFADWVSPDDFKAALHRPLPEAKVPQEEPDFVAARRMFTEISPRSLVILFVMMVVVLLAQVFLTDLPFTSLKAGDTAVVRVMVENPVAAYDHLILADPERPLTLRLELDGDVLSEQTYDLATFASREADPFVAEHDIEPGTHLVRLAYVGEQTGEDVVLLEETKELRPGDIWRTIYEPRSFTKNAK
;
A
#
# COMPACT_ATOMS: atom_id res chain seq x y z
N MET A 1 -4.22 21.12 18.55
CA MET A 1 -5.47 21.84 18.24
C MET A 1 -6.25 21.14 17.12
N SER A 2 -6.56 19.86 17.23
CA SER A 2 -7.40 19.14 16.25
C SER A 2 -8.38 18.13 16.87
N HIS A 3 -8.46 18.07 18.19
CA HIS A 3 -9.36 17.14 18.89
C HIS A 3 -10.81 17.62 19.00
N ASP A 4 -11.12 18.85 18.63
CA ASP A 4 -12.41 19.47 18.90
C ASP A 4 -13.45 19.33 17.77
N LYS A 5 -13.09 18.73 16.63
CA LYS A 5 -14.05 18.52 15.53
C LYS A 5 -14.74 17.15 15.52
N ARG A 6 -14.32 16.21 16.35
CA ARG A 6 -14.89 14.84 16.35
C ARG A 6 -16.15 14.69 17.21
N ASN A 7 -16.39 15.60 18.14
CA ASN A 7 -17.53 15.53 19.08
C ASN A 7 -18.61 16.58 18.85
N LYS A 8 -18.58 17.30 17.71
CA LYS A 8 -19.76 18.10 17.36
C LYS A 8 -20.82 17.14 16.86
N GLU A 9 -21.94 17.08 17.59
CA GLU A 9 -23.18 16.53 17.05
C GLU A 9 -23.41 17.16 15.68
N PRO A 10 -23.79 16.37 14.67
CA PRO A 10 -24.18 16.94 13.38
C PRO A 10 -25.36 17.90 13.66
N GLU A 11 -25.20 19.17 13.30
CA GLU A 11 -26.32 20.09 13.28
C GLU A 11 -27.36 19.50 12.35
N LEU A 12 -28.47 19.06 12.89
CA LEU A 12 -29.61 18.59 12.12
C LEU A 12 -30.12 19.75 11.28
N PRO A 13 -30.49 19.52 10.03
CA PRO A 13 -31.06 20.57 9.20
C PRO A 13 -32.29 21.16 9.90
N PRO A 14 -32.49 22.49 9.85
CA PRO A 14 -33.59 23.15 10.52
C PRO A 14 -34.93 22.59 10.02
N GLY A 15 -35.69 21.95 10.92
CA GLY A 15 -36.97 21.33 10.64
C GLY A 15 -37.06 19.83 10.95
N ALA A 16 -36.03 19.23 11.52
CA ALA A 16 -36.13 17.87 12.08
C ALA A 16 -36.57 17.98 13.56
N ASP A 17 -37.86 18.14 13.77
CA ASP A 17 -38.43 18.00 15.14
C ASP A 17 -38.36 16.53 15.50
N LEU A 18 -37.38 16.19 16.33
CA LEU A 18 -37.35 14.92 17.04
C LEU A 18 -38.33 15.01 18.18
N GLU A 19 -39.59 14.60 17.99
CA GLU A 19 -40.46 14.32 19.11
C GLU A 19 -39.83 13.21 19.97
N GLU A 20 -39.38 13.60 21.14
CA GLU A 20 -38.99 12.69 22.21
C GLU A 20 -40.23 11.90 22.62
N ASP A 21 -40.04 10.58 22.73
CA ASP A 21 -40.97 9.63 23.33
C ASP A 21 -42.34 9.37 22.64
N ARG A 22 -42.31 8.61 21.55
CA ARG A 22 -43.43 7.70 21.29
C ARG A 22 -42.96 6.25 21.33
N GLN A 23 -43.35 5.56 22.37
CA GLN A 23 -43.38 4.11 22.40
C GLN A 23 -44.32 3.65 21.32
N VAL A 24 -43.79 3.16 20.21
CA VAL A 24 -44.59 2.49 19.19
C VAL A 24 -44.84 1.08 19.69
N VAL A 25 -45.99 0.90 20.34
CA VAL A 25 -46.61 -0.40 20.52
C VAL A 25 -47.18 -0.79 19.16
N LEU A 26 -46.52 -1.71 18.49
CA LEU A 26 -47.03 -2.28 17.22
C LEU A 26 -48.25 -3.13 17.54
N PRO A 27 -49.38 -2.92 16.86
CA PRO A 27 -50.51 -3.83 16.95
C PRO A 27 -50.12 -5.18 16.34
N VAL A 28 -50.37 -6.23 17.05
CA VAL A 28 -50.39 -7.60 16.54
C VAL A 28 -51.67 -7.76 15.75
N GLU A 29 -51.64 -7.56 14.46
CA GLU A 29 -52.70 -8.02 13.57
C GLU A 29 -52.23 -9.29 12.86
N ASP A 30 -52.90 -10.40 13.20
CA ASP A 30 -52.95 -11.62 12.44
C ASP A 30 -53.69 -11.35 11.14
N ASP A 31 -52.96 -11.23 10.01
CA ASP A 31 -53.57 -11.56 8.72
C ASP A 31 -52.50 -12.11 7.75
N ALA A 32 -52.83 -13.31 7.33
CA ALA A 32 -52.05 -14.17 6.48
C ALA A 32 -51.98 -13.66 5.02
N VAL A 33 -50.78 -13.25 4.58
CA VAL A 33 -50.37 -13.36 3.20
C VAL A 33 -49.05 -14.12 3.16
N GLY A 34 -49.14 -15.38 2.73
CA GLY A 34 -48.00 -16.28 2.70
C GLY A 34 -46.94 -15.87 1.70
N PRO A 35 -45.68 -15.76 2.12
CA PRO A 35 -44.57 -15.84 1.20
C PRO A 35 -44.40 -17.28 0.77
N THR A 36 -44.23 -17.49 -0.52
CA THR A 36 -43.87 -18.78 -1.11
C THR A 36 -42.73 -19.41 -0.32
N ALA A 37 -43.07 -20.49 0.37
CA ALA A 37 -42.17 -21.27 1.19
C ALA A 37 -41.04 -21.83 0.32
N VAL A 38 -39.85 -21.27 0.45
CA VAL A 38 -38.62 -21.97 0.12
C VAL A 38 -38.44 -23.04 1.19
N SER A 39 -38.55 -24.28 0.77
CA SER A 39 -38.42 -25.47 1.60
C SER A 39 -37.15 -25.42 2.49
N PRO A 40 -37.27 -25.64 3.80
CA PRO A 40 -36.12 -25.65 4.71
C PRO A 40 -35.48 -27.04 4.74
N GLN A 41 -35.06 -27.56 3.60
CA GLN A 41 -34.32 -28.81 3.55
C GLN A 41 -32.85 -28.54 3.28
N ASN A 42 -31.99 -28.84 4.27
CA ASN A 42 -30.54 -28.82 4.28
C ASN A 42 -29.79 -27.53 4.64
N SER A 43 -30.33 -26.67 5.45
CA SER A 43 -29.49 -25.66 6.12
C SER A 43 -29.06 -26.15 7.50
N SER A 44 -27.77 -26.35 7.73
CA SER A 44 -27.25 -26.49 9.08
C SER A 44 -27.70 -25.29 9.93
N PRO A 45 -27.93 -25.44 11.25
CA PRO A 45 -28.31 -24.32 12.14
C PRO A 45 -27.36 -23.11 12.10
N ASN A 46 -26.19 -23.26 11.51
CA ASN A 46 -25.15 -22.23 11.33
C ASN A 46 -25.25 -21.46 10.01
N SER A 47 -26.17 -21.80 9.10
CA SER A 47 -26.33 -21.14 7.78
C SER A 47 -27.24 -19.91 7.80
N LEU A 48 -27.28 -19.20 8.90
CA LEU A 48 -28.34 -18.25 9.24
C LEU A 48 -28.22 -16.85 8.67
N ALA A 49 -27.32 -16.60 7.76
CA ALA A 49 -27.37 -15.35 7.04
C ALA A 49 -26.72 -15.50 5.68
N SER A 50 -27.44 -15.02 4.66
CA SER A 50 -26.94 -14.85 3.29
C SER A 50 -25.64 -14.02 3.18
N TRP A 51 -25.17 -13.45 4.29
CA TRP A 51 -23.96 -12.65 4.39
C TRP A 51 -22.82 -13.31 5.15
N GLN A 52 -22.94 -14.54 5.64
CA GLN A 52 -21.83 -15.27 6.24
C GLN A 52 -20.79 -15.63 5.16
N ARG A 53 -19.59 -15.11 5.35
CA ARG A 53 -18.47 -15.41 4.47
C ARG A 53 -17.97 -16.84 4.69
N GLN A 54 -17.82 -17.58 3.59
CA GLN A 54 -17.08 -18.84 3.55
C GLN A 54 -15.69 -18.60 2.94
N PRO A 55 -14.67 -18.23 3.75
CA PRO A 55 -13.35 -17.97 3.23
C PRO A 55 -12.69 -19.24 2.73
N ALA A 56 -11.95 -19.12 1.63
CA ALA A 56 -11.15 -20.21 1.11
C ALA A 56 -10.08 -20.65 2.16
N PRO A 57 -9.74 -21.96 2.25
CA PRO A 57 -8.78 -22.46 3.25
C PRO A 57 -7.43 -21.74 3.24
N TRP A 58 -6.93 -21.38 2.05
CA TRP A 58 -5.69 -20.62 1.92
C TRP A 58 -5.78 -19.21 2.53
N ALA A 59 -6.92 -18.54 2.40
CA ALA A 59 -7.13 -17.22 3.00
C ALA A 59 -7.12 -17.30 4.53
N VAL A 60 -7.75 -18.33 5.08
CA VAL A 60 -7.72 -18.59 6.53
C VAL A 60 -6.30 -18.82 7.04
N TRP A 61 -5.49 -19.56 6.27
CA TRP A 61 -4.09 -19.81 6.63
C TRP A 61 -3.27 -18.53 6.63
N LEU A 62 -3.43 -17.68 5.60
CA LEU A 62 -2.75 -16.39 5.50
C LEU A 62 -3.16 -15.43 6.63
N GLU A 63 -4.45 -15.35 6.95
CA GLU A 63 -4.94 -14.56 8.08
C GLU A 63 -4.32 -15.04 9.41
N ARG A 64 -4.25 -16.36 9.64
CA ARG A 64 -3.59 -16.93 10.84
C ARG A 64 -2.11 -16.61 10.90
N LEU A 65 -1.40 -16.70 9.77
CA LEU A 65 0.02 -16.33 9.68
C LEU A 65 0.21 -14.85 10.07
N THR A 66 -0.62 -13.96 9.55
CA THR A 66 -0.57 -12.53 9.88
C THR A 66 -0.78 -12.30 11.38
N LEU A 67 -1.81 -12.89 11.96
CA LEU A 67 -2.10 -12.78 13.39
C LEU A 67 -0.94 -13.32 14.24
N TRP A 68 -0.33 -14.43 13.82
CA TRP A 68 0.83 -14.99 14.52
C TRP A 68 2.03 -14.03 14.49
N LEU A 69 2.27 -13.35 13.37
CA LEU A 69 3.32 -12.34 13.25
C LEU A 69 3.02 -11.07 14.08
N GLU A 70 1.76 -10.66 14.18
CA GLU A 70 1.34 -9.47 14.94
C GLU A 70 1.25 -9.70 16.46
N ARG A 71 1.04 -10.93 16.90
CA ARG A 71 0.84 -11.31 18.30
C ARG A 71 1.94 -10.85 19.26
N PRO A 72 3.26 -10.96 18.95
CA PRO A 72 4.31 -10.43 19.82
C PRO A 72 4.18 -8.93 20.06
N PHE A 73 3.82 -8.18 19.02
CA PHE A 73 3.69 -6.72 19.08
C PHE A 73 2.49 -6.32 19.95
N ASN A 74 1.35 -6.99 19.80
CA ASN A 74 0.17 -6.77 20.67
C ASN A 74 0.51 -7.00 22.15
N LYS A 75 1.25 -8.08 22.45
CA LYS A 75 1.67 -8.38 23.82
C LYS A 75 2.69 -7.40 24.39
N LEU A 76 3.64 -6.96 23.56
CA LEU A 76 4.69 -6.02 23.97
C LEU A 76 4.12 -4.62 24.22
N THR A 77 3.30 -4.11 23.30
CA THR A 77 2.71 -2.76 23.46
C THR A 77 1.63 -2.72 24.53
N GLY A 78 1.00 -3.84 24.83
CA GLY A 78 -0.07 -3.96 25.84
C GLY A 78 -1.36 -3.20 25.49
N THR A 79 -1.34 -2.40 24.42
CA THR A 79 -2.52 -1.69 23.89
C THR A 79 -2.56 -1.76 22.36
N PRO A 80 -3.71 -2.06 21.75
CA PRO A 80 -3.87 -2.08 20.30
C PRO A 80 -3.52 -0.74 19.62
N GLN A 81 -3.75 0.38 20.30
CA GLN A 81 -3.50 1.74 19.80
C GLN A 81 -2.03 2.01 19.45
N LEU A 82 -1.10 1.35 20.14
CA LEU A 82 0.34 1.51 19.90
C LEU A 82 0.92 0.43 18.99
N ASN A 83 0.09 -0.48 18.44
CA ASN A 83 0.58 -1.49 17.53
C ASN A 83 0.87 -0.85 16.16
N PRO A 84 2.14 -0.75 15.71
CA PRO A 84 2.48 -0.10 14.45
C PRO A 84 1.88 -0.80 13.22
N PHE A 85 1.56 -2.09 13.30
CA PHE A 85 0.89 -2.80 12.20
C PHE A 85 -0.50 -2.27 11.90
N TYR A 86 -1.21 -1.74 12.91
CA TYR A 86 -2.55 -1.15 12.71
C TYR A 86 -2.50 0.22 12.05
N HIS A 87 -1.33 0.87 12.09
CA HIS A 87 -1.09 2.22 11.61
C HIS A 87 -0.22 2.29 10.34
N THR A 88 0.08 1.15 9.68
CA THR A 88 0.99 1.13 8.52
C THR A 88 0.59 2.12 7.42
N GLY A 89 -0.70 2.27 7.12
CA GLY A 89 -1.18 3.24 6.13
C GLY A 89 -0.93 4.69 6.54
N THR A 90 -1.26 5.06 7.78
CA THR A 90 -1.09 6.43 8.29
C THR A 90 0.38 6.79 8.55
N ILE A 91 1.21 5.81 8.95
CA ILE A 91 2.67 5.97 9.07
C ILE A 91 3.28 6.19 7.67
N ALA A 92 2.82 5.47 6.63
CA ALA A 92 3.29 5.70 5.25
C ALA A 92 2.97 7.13 4.78
N VAL A 93 1.79 7.68 5.12
CA VAL A 93 1.45 9.09 4.83
C VAL A 93 2.38 10.05 5.57
N LEU A 94 2.62 9.83 6.86
CA LEU A 94 3.56 10.63 7.65
C LEU A 94 4.96 10.64 7.00
N LEU A 95 5.48 9.46 6.66
CA LEU A 95 6.78 9.34 6.02
C LEU A 95 6.83 10.00 4.63
N THR A 96 5.74 9.92 3.85
CA THR A 96 5.63 10.62 2.56
C THR A 96 5.75 12.14 2.74
N LEU A 97 5.08 12.70 3.76
CA LEU A 97 5.20 14.12 4.09
C LEU A 97 6.62 14.50 4.51
N VAL A 98 7.26 13.66 5.33
CA VAL A 98 8.65 13.87 5.77
C VAL A 98 9.60 13.85 4.56
N VAL A 99 9.46 12.87 3.67
CA VAL A 99 10.25 12.77 2.42
C VAL A 99 10.03 13.99 1.54
N GLY A 100 8.78 14.45 1.39
CA GLY A 100 8.47 15.64 0.61
C GLY A 100 9.12 16.92 1.17
N ILE A 101 9.00 17.15 2.48
CA ILE A 101 9.56 18.34 3.14
C ILE A 101 11.11 18.33 3.09
N THR A 102 11.70 17.19 3.42
CA THR A 102 13.18 17.06 3.40
C THR A 102 13.73 17.06 1.98
N GLY A 103 13.00 16.49 1.02
CA GLY A 103 13.33 16.54 -0.40
C GLY A 103 13.30 17.95 -0.96
N PHE A 104 12.30 18.76 -0.57
CA PHE A 104 12.26 20.18 -0.93
C PHE A 104 13.44 20.97 -0.35
N TYR A 105 13.83 20.67 0.89
CA TYR A 105 15.04 21.27 1.48
C TYR A 105 16.30 20.92 0.67
N ILE A 106 16.49 19.63 0.32
CA ILE A 106 17.65 19.17 -0.45
C ILE A 106 17.67 19.83 -1.83
N PHE A 107 16.52 19.95 -2.49
CA PHE A 107 16.37 20.60 -3.80
C PHE A 107 16.91 22.03 -3.83
N LEU A 108 16.74 22.81 -2.75
CA LEU A 108 17.24 24.20 -2.68
C LEU A 108 18.78 24.29 -2.73
N PHE A 109 19.49 23.24 -2.32
CA PHE A 109 20.96 23.19 -2.26
C PHE A 109 21.59 22.31 -3.33
N TYR A 110 20.77 21.61 -4.12
CA TYR A 110 21.24 20.73 -5.17
C TYR A 110 21.74 21.51 -6.38
N LYS A 111 22.78 20.98 -7.07
CA LYS A 111 23.34 21.53 -8.30
C LYS A 111 23.31 20.48 -9.40
N TYR A 112 23.24 20.92 -10.65
CA TYR A 112 23.11 20.05 -11.81
C TYR A 112 24.48 19.81 -12.47
N GLY A 113 24.72 18.57 -12.91
CA GLY A 113 25.95 18.12 -13.52
C GLY A 113 26.63 17.06 -12.67
N TYR A 114 27.36 16.11 -13.27
CA TYR A 114 27.90 14.98 -12.52
C TYR A 114 28.78 15.43 -11.37
N ASP A 115 29.84 16.18 -11.65
CA ASP A 115 30.71 16.70 -10.60
C ASP A 115 30.01 17.71 -9.67
N ALA A 116 29.17 18.59 -10.25
CA ALA A 116 28.46 19.59 -9.50
C ALA A 116 27.48 18.99 -8.51
N SER A 117 26.76 17.93 -8.90
CA SER A 117 25.81 17.18 -8.05
C SER A 117 26.54 16.49 -6.90
N TYR A 118 27.59 15.75 -7.20
CA TYR A 118 28.39 15.06 -6.20
C TYR A 118 29.02 16.05 -5.18
N LEU A 119 29.62 17.13 -5.66
CA LEU A 119 30.19 18.17 -4.79
C LEU A 119 29.11 18.89 -3.97
N ALA A 120 27.90 19.09 -4.51
CA ALA A 120 26.80 19.66 -3.75
C ALA A 120 26.38 18.75 -2.59
N VAL A 121 26.32 17.44 -2.82
CA VAL A 121 26.04 16.44 -1.78
C VAL A 121 27.12 16.44 -0.71
N LEU A 122 28.41 16.47 -1.09
CA LEU A 122 29.52 16.57 -0.13
C LEU A 122 29.43 17.84 0.74
N ARG A 123 29.13 19.00 0.11
CA ARG A 123 28.96 20.27 0.86
C ARG A 123 27.79 20.23 1.83
N MET A 124 26.69 19.52 1.49
CA MET A 124 25.59 19.32 2.43
C MET A 124 26.03 18.50 3.64
N ASP A 125 26.91 17.52 3.46
CA ASP A 125 27.38 16.66 4.55
C ASP A 125 28.34 17.40 5.51
N ASP A 126 28.99 18.45 5.06
CA ASP A 126 29.82 19.31 5.91
C ASP A 126 28.97 20.20 6.85
N GLN A 127 27.69 20.38 6.54
CA GLN A 127 26.77 21.22 7.31
C GLN A 127 25.84 20.36 8.16
N PHE A 128 25.81 20.54 9.48
CA PHE A 128 25.03 19.72 10.41
C PHE A 128 23.56 19.61 10.03
N ILE A 129 22.88 20.71 9.71
CA ILE A 129 21.44 20.70 9.37
C ILE A 129 21.23 19.99 8.02
N ALA A 130 22.00 20.33 6.99
CA ALA A 130 21.84 19.75 5.67
C ALA A 130 22.14 18.25 5.65
N ARG A 131 23.20 17.84 6.35
CA ARG A 131 23.54 16.43 6.58
C ARG A 131 22.40 15.67 7.26
N THR A 132 21.83 16.25 8.32
CA THR A 132 20.70 15.64 9.04
C THR A 132 19.46 15.55 8.15
N MET A 133 19.12 16.61 7.39
CA MET A 133 17.98 16.59 6.46
C MET A 133 18.13 15.53 5.37
N ARG A 134 19.36 15.38 4.82
CA ARG A 134 19.68 14.34 3.84
C ARG A 134 19.54 12.94 4.44
N ALA A 135 20.04 12.74 5.66
CA ALA A 135 19.91 11.46 6.36
C ALA A 135 18.44 11.13 6.68
N VAL A 136 17.66 12.10 7.17
CA VAL A 136 16.21 11.94 7.40
C VAL A 136 15.48 11.58 6.10
N HIS A 137 15.77 12.28 5.00
CA HIS A 137 15.18 11.98 3.68
C HIS A 137 15.43 10.53 3.28
N ARG A 138 16.65 10.07 3.38
CA ARG A 138 17.05 8.72 3.00
C ARG A 138 16.44 7.65 3.90
N TYR A 139 16.49 7.81 5.23
CA TYR A 139 15.92 6.85 6.16
C TYR A 139 14.40 6.83 6.11
N ALA A 140 13.76 7.99 5.97
CA ALA A 140 12.32 8.07 5.77
C ALA A 140 11.88 7.39 4.46
N SER A 141 12.65 7.52 3.38
CA SER A 141 12.36 6.86 2.09
C SER A 141 12.41 5.34 2.21
N GLY A 142 13.43 4.79 2.88
CA GLY A 142 13.50 3.35 3.13
C GLY A 142 12.40 2.85 4.06
N ALA A 143 12.13 3.58 5.15
CA ALA A 143 11.02 3.27 6.04
C ALA A 143 9.66 3.33 5.32
N LEU A 144 9.47 4.25 4.38
CA LEU A 144 8.28 4.37 3.56
C LEU A 144 8.07 3.12 2.68
N VAL A 145 9.12 2.62 2.02
CA VAL A 145 9.02 1.38 1.22
C VAL A 145 8.64 0.20 2.10
N VAL A 146 9.33 0.01 3.24
CA VAL A 146 9.03 -1.08 4.18
C VAL A 146 7.59 -0.97 4.69
N THR A 147 7.17 0.21 5.10
CA THR A 147 5.82 0.44 5.64
C THR A 147 4.74 0.21 4.57
N THR A 148 4.99 0.63 3.32
CA THR A 148 4.08 0.42 2.19
C THR A 148 3.96 -1.07 1.86
N LEU A 149 5.07 -1.82 1.87
CA LEU A 149 5.06 -3.28 1.68
C LEU A 149 4.30 -3.99 2.81
N LEU A 150 4.52 -3.60 4.08
CA LEU A 150 3.77 -4.14 5.22
C LEU A 150 2.27 -3.81 5.13
N HIS A 151 1.91 -2.61 4.67
CA HIS A 151 0.53 -2.22 4.44
C HIS A 151 -0.13 -3.07 3.33
N ALA A 152 0.57 -3.27 2.21
CA ALA A 152 0.11 -4.11 1.11
C ALA A 152 -0.03 -5.58 1.56
N TYR A 153 0.98 -6.13 2.24
CA TYR A 153 0.96 -7.46 2.84
C TYR A 153 -0.27 -7.66 3.73
N ARG A 154 -0.47 -6.74 4.68
CA ARG A 154 -1.57 -6.83 5.63
C ARG A 154 -2.94 -6.72 4.95
N THR A 155 -3.07 -5.81 3.97
CA THR A 155 -4.28 -5.65 3.17
C THR A 155 -4.60 -6.91 2.37
N LEU A 156 -3.57 -7.56 1.81
CA LEU A 156 -3.70 -8.80 1.06
C LEU A 156 -4.14 -9.95 1.99
N PHE A 157 -3.43 -10.19 3.07
CA PHE A 157 -3.62 -11.36 3.92
C PHE A 157 -4.87 -11.28 4.80
N MET A 158 -5.30 -10.08 5.16
CA MET A 158 -6.59 -9.83 5.81
C MET A 158 -7.76 -9.68 4.82
N GLU A 159 -7.52 -9.98 3.52
CA GLU A 159 -8.51 -9.89 2.44
C GLU A 159 -9.25 -8.54 2.39
N ARG A 160 -8.55 -7.45 2.68
CA ARG A 160 -9.13 -6.10 2.66
C ARG A 160 -9.17 -5.47 1.26
N PHE A 161 -8.71 -6.19 0.23
CA PHE A 161 -8.65 -5.74 -1.17
C PHE A 161 -9.88 -6.08 -2.01
N ARG A 162 -10.79 -6.93 -1.49
CA ARG A 162 -11.93 -7.46 -2.25
C ARG A 162 -13.08 -6.48 -2.42
N GLY A 163 -13.92 -6.78 -3.40
CA GLY A 163 -15.15 -6.03 -3.68
C GLY A 163 -14.86 -4.61 -4.12
N GLN A 164 -15.60 -3.64 -3.62
CA GLN A 164 -15.49 -2.23 -4.00
C GLN A 164 -14.16 -1.56 -3.58
N ARG A 165 -13.32 -2.27 -2.85
CA ARG A 165 -11.96 -1.81 -2.47
C ARG A 165 -10.91 -2.05 -3.55
N TRP A 166 -11.29 -2.62 -4.71
CA TRP A 166 -10.38 -2.91 -5.82
C TRP A 166 -9.56 -1.68 -6.26
N LEU A 167 -10.20 -0.49 -6.30
CA LEU A 167 -9.50 0.73 -6.72
C LEU A 167 -8.38 1.09 -5.75
N ALA A 168 -8.64 1.06 -4.44
CA ALA A 168 -7.62 1.30 -3.42
C ALA A 168 -6.49 0.27 -3.51
N TRP A 169 -6.81 -1.00 -3.77
CA TRP A 169 -5.80 -2.04 -3.96
C TRP A 169 -4.91 -1.77 -5.18
N VAL A 170 -5.50 -1.57 -6.36
CA VAL A 170 -4.75 -1.34 -7.62
C VAL A 170 -3.87 -0.09 -7.51
N THR A 171 -4.44 1.01 -7.01
CA THR A 171 -3.66 2.24 -6.79
C THR A 171 -2.55 2.04 -5.75
N GLY A 172 -2.76 1.18 -4.74
CA GLY A 172 -1.74 0.79 -3.77
C GLY A 172 -0.57 0.03 -4.40
N VAL A 173 -0.86 -0.91 -5.32
CA VAL A 173 0.19 -1.62 -6.09
C VAL A 173 1.01 -0.63 -6.92
N VAL A 174 0.35 0.29 -7.62
CA VAL A 174 1.01 1.35 -8.41
C VAL A 174 1.86 2.23 -7.51
N LEU A 175 1.33 2.69 -6.37
CA LEU A 175 2.08 3.51 -5.40
C LEU A 175 3.33 2.81 -4.89
N THR A 176 3.27 1.51 -4.61
CA THR A 176 4.44 0.73 -4.16
C THR A 176 5.56 0.76 -5.18
N ILE A 177 5.23 0.58 -6.48
CA ILE A 177 6.21 0.61 -7.57
C ILE A 177 6.80 2.00 -7.73
N ILE A 178 5.96 3.05 -7.72
CA ILE A 178 6.41 4.43 -7.93
C ILE A 178 7.32 4.88 -6.77
N VAL A 179 6.98 4.56 -5.52
CA VAL A 179 7.79 4.89 -4.35
C VAL A 179 9.15 4.19 -4.41
N TRP A 180 9.18 2.91 -4.81
CA TRP A 180 10.44 2.20 -5.02
C TRP A 180 11.29 2.87 -6.13
N PHE A 181 10.69 3.16 -7.28
CA PHE A 181 11.38 3.79 -8.40
C PHE A 181 11.88 5.22 -8.05
N ALA A 182 11.11 5.98 -7.27
CA ALA A 182 11.57 7.27 -6.74
C ALA A 182 12.82 7.12 -5.87
N GLY A 183 12.92 6.06 -5.07
CA GLY A 183 14.14 5.77 -4.31
C GLY A 183 15.33 5.44 -5.21
N VAL A 184 15.16 4.66 -6.27
CA VAL A 184 16.22 4.37 -7.26
C VAL A 184 16.71 5.64 -7.94
N THR A 185 15.81 6.51 -8.41
CA THR A 185 16.18 7.81 -9.00
C THR A 185 16.89 8.73 -7.98
N GLY A 186 16.50 8.64 -6.71
CA GLY A 186 17.19 9.36 -5.62
C GLY A 186 18.64 8.93 -5.42
N TYR A 187 18.95 7.63 -5.54
CA TYR A 187 20.33 7.14 -5.56
C TYR A 187 21.10 7.64 -6.78
N TRP A 188 20.46 7.64 -7.95
CA TRP A 188 21.09 8.09 -9.19
C TRP A 188 21.50 9.57 -9.13
N LEU A 189 20.69 10.42 -8.46
CA LEU A 189 20.97 11.85 -8.29
C LEU A 189 22.20 12.16 -7.43
N VAL A 190 22.70 11.21 -6.62
CA VAL A 190 23.91 11.43 -5.80
C VAL A 190 25.19 11.47 -6.62
N VAL A 191 25.21 10.77 -7.76
CA VAL A 191 26.35 10.63 -8.68
C VAL A 191 27.60 10.06 -8.00
N ASP A 192 27.39 9.10 -7.12
CA ASP A 192 28.44 8.25 -6.56
C ASP A 192 28.63 6.97 -7.39
N THR A 193 29.48 6.07 -6.93
CA THR A 193 29.74 4.78 -7.59
C THR A 193 28.48 3.90 -7.71
N ARG A 194 27.45 4.05 -6.84
CA ARG A 194 26.14 3.37 -7.00
C ARG A 194 25.37 3.95 -8.18
N ALA A 195 25.39 5.28 -8.31
CA ALA A 195 24.76 5.96 -9.44
C ALA A 195 25.38 5.53 -10.77
N GLN A 196 26.69 5.31 -10.82
CA GLN A 196 27.37 4.79 -11.99
C GLN A 196 26.82 3.43 -12.42
N LEU A 197 26.67 2.48 -11.47
CA LEU A 197 26.12 1.16 -11.78
C LEU A 197 24.66 1.23 -12.22
N ILE A 198 23.85 2.10 -11.60
CA ILE A 198 22.45 2.32 -12.01
C ILE A 198 22.43 2.84 -13.45
N ASN A 199 23.31 3.78 -13.80
CA ASN A 199 23.41 4.33 -15.14
C ASN A 199 23.80 3.25 -16.16
N ASP A 200 24.84 2.47 -15.88
CA ASP A 200 25.34 1.44 -16.78
C ASP A 200 24.28 0.31 -16.96
N GLY A 201 23.60 -0.07 -15.90
CA GLY A 201 22.50 -1.04 -15.97
C GLY A 201 21.31 -0.52 -16.79
N PHE A 202 20.93 0.75 -16.59
CA PHE A 202 19.86 1.38 -17.35
C PHE A 202 20.18 1.49 -18.85
N VAL A 203 21.41 1.86 -19.19
CA VAL A 203 21.89 1.92 -20.57
C VAL A 203 21.83 0.53 -21.22
N ARG A 204 22.32 -0.50 -20.54
CA ARG A 204 22.25 -1.90 -21.03
C ARG A 204 20.82 -2.38 -21.24
N PHE A 205 19.94 -2.07 -20.28
CA PHE A 205 18.51 -2.40 -20.37
C PHE A 205 17.86 -1.74 -21.60
N LEU A 206 18.10 -0.44 -21.82
CA LEU A 206 17.54 0.29 -22.96
C LEU A 206 17.99 -0.28 -24.31
N ARG A 207 19.28 -0.59 -24.45
CA ARG A 207 19.83 -1.18 -25.68
C ARG A 207 19.19 -2.52 -26.01
N GLY A 208 18.89 -3.33 -25.01
CA GLY A 208 18.21 -4.62 -25.22
C GLY A 208 16.73 -4.51 -25.62
N PHE A 209 16.12 -3.33 -25.49
CA PHE A 209 14.68 -3.20 -25.61
C PHE A 209 14.21 -2.47 -26.87
N THR A 210 14.96 -1.51 -27.40
CA THR A 210 14.47 -0.65 -28.50
C THR A 210 15.60 -0.09 -29.39
N PRO A 211 15.40 -0.02 -30.72
CA PRO A 211 16.36 0.59 -31.64
C PRO A 211 16.61 2.10 -31.41
N TRP A 212 15.60 2.85 -30.94
CA TRP A 212 15.78 4.28 -30.66
C TRP A 212 16.60 4.57 -29.37
N ALA A 213 16.86 3.55 -28.57
CA ALA A 213 17.68 3.68 -27.38
C ALA A 213 19.11 4.08 -27.71
N ASP A 214 19.63 3.71 -28.88
CA ASP A 214 20.97 4.07 -29.31
C ASP A 214 21.14 5.59 -29.46
N GLN A 215 20.12 6.30 -29.93
CA GLN A 215 20.10 7.77 -29.99
C GLN A 215 20.17 8.41 -28.60
N PHE A 216 19.43 7.83 -27.63
CA PHE A 216 19.45 8.30 -26.25
C PHE A 216 20.80 8.02 -25.58
N VAL A 217 21.35 6.81 -25.79
CA VAL A 217 22.66 6.43 -25.27
C VAL A 217 23.75 7.33 -25.86
N LEU A 218 23.66 7.62 -27.16
CA LEU A 218 24.55 8.55 -27.83
C LEU A 218 24.53 9.94 -27.18
N TRP A 219 23.32 10.47 -26.96
CA TRP A 219 23.17 11.76 -26.31
C TRP A 219 23.77 11.77 -24.88
N LEU A 220 23.56 10.71 -24.12
CA LEU A 220 24.10 10.56 -22.77
C LEU A 220 25.65 10.49 -22.80
N THR A 221 26.21 9.69 -23.70
CA THR A 221 27.65 9.52 -23.86
C THR A 221 28.32 10.84 -24.30
N ARG A 222 27.70 11.58 -25.22
CA ARG A 222 28.17 12.92 -25.60
C ARG A 222 28.22 13.88 -24.43
N ALA A 223 27.17 13.91 -23.59
CA ALA A 223 27.13 14.74 -22.40
C ALA A 223 28.29 14.42 -21.42
N GLU A 224 28.61 13.13 -21.28
CA GLU A 224 29.75 12.71 -20.45
C GLU A 224 31.10 13.14 -21.03
N PHE A 225 31.30 13.06 -22.35
CA PHE A 225 32.55 13.45 -23.01
C PHE A 225 32.73 14.98 -23.05
N SER A 226 31.69 15.72 -23.35
CA SER A 226 31.75 17.20 -23.37
C SER A 226 31.88 17.83 -21.98
N GLY A 227 31.60 17.07 -20.92
CA GLY A 227 31.49 17.60 -19.56
C GLY A 227 30.19 18.38 -19.32
N GLU A 228 29.32 18.49 -20.33
CA GLU A 228 28.01 19.17 -20.24
C GLU A 228 26.92 18.23 -19.73
N THR A 229 27.09 17.68 -18.53
CA THR A 229 26.15 16.71 -17.93
C THR A 229 24.97 17.33 -17.23
N TRP A 230 24.89 18.67 -17.16
CA TRP A 230 23.83 19.39 -16.46
C TRP A 230 22.41 19.11 -17.03
N PRO A 231 22.19 18.95 -18.37
CA PRO A 231 20.85 18.67 -18.88
C PRO A 231 20.35 17.28 -18.45
N VAL A 232 21.25 16.28 -18.43
CA VAL A 232 20.94 14.91 -17.97
C VAL A 232 20.48 14.93 -16.52
N MET A 233 21.24 15.63 -15.66
CA MET A 233 20.92 15.71 -14.24
C MET A 233 19.64 16.53 -13.97
N LEU A 234 19.39 17.56 -14.78
CA LEU A 234 18.13 18.32 -14.68
C LEU A 234 16.91 17.47 -15.04
N ILE A 235 17.01 16.67 -16.11
CA ILE A 235 15.93 15.75 -16.52
C ILE A 235 15.71 14.70 -15.44
N LEU A 236 16.76 14.09 -14.91
CA LEU A 236 16.66 13.09 -13.85
C LEU A 236 16.00 13.67 -12.58
N LEU A 237 16.41 14.89 -12.19
CA LEU A 237 15.79 15.58 -11.06
C LEU A 237 14.31 15.91 -11.34
N ALA A 238 13.99 16.36 -12.55
CA ALA A 238 12.60 16.62 -12.95
C ALA A 238 11.75 15.34 -12.89
N ILE A 239 12.30 14.20 -13.33
CA ILE A 239 11.64 12.89 -13.19
C ILE A 239 11.43 12.55 -11.71
N HIS A 240 12.45 12.70 -10.87
CA HIS A 240 12.36 12.42 -9.43
C HIS A 240 11.27 13.24 -8.75
N ILE A 241 11.19 14.55 -9.04
CA ILE A 241 10.14 15.44 -8.51
C ILE A 241 8.77 15.06 -9.10
N ALA A 242 8.70 14.79 -10.40
CA ALA A 242 7.46 14.36 -11.05
C ALA A 242 6.89 13.07 -10.43
N LEU A 243 7.75 12.11 -10.07
CA LEU A 243 7.32 10.90 -9.37
C LEU A 243 6.63 11.23 -8.04
N PHE A 244 7.11 12.22 -7.28
CA PHE A 244 6.43 12.67 -6.07
C PHE A 244 5.02 13.22 -6.35
N LEU A 245 4.85 14.00 -7.43
CA LEU A 245 3.53 14.49 -7.84
C LEU A 245 2.60 13.35 -8.29
N VAL A 246 3.15 12.36 -8.98
CA VAL A 246 2.43 11.14 -9.37
C VAL A 246 2.01 10.33 -8.14
N VAL A 247 2.89 10.21 -7.13
CA VAL A 247 2.53 9.62 -5.82
C VAL A 247 1.35 10.36 -5.21
N ALA A 248 1.37 11.69 -5.18
CA ALA A 248 0.29 12.50 -4.62
C ALA A 248 -1.05 12.27 -5.36
N TYR A 249 -1.02 12.18 -6.70
CA TYR A 249 -2.20 11.89 -7.52
C TYR A 249 -2.77 10.48 -7.25
N PHE A 250 -1.93 9.45 -7.29
CA PHE A 250 -2.38 8.08 -7.01
C PHE A 250 -2.81 7.89 -5.54
N PHE A 251 -2.17 8.59 -4.62
CA PHE A 251 -2.61 8.63 -3.22
C PHE A 251 -4.01 9.24 -3.08
N TYR A 252 -4.29 10.34 -3.77
CA TYR A 252 -5.64 10.90 -3.82
C TYR A 252 -6.66 9.87 -4.33
N LEU A 253 -6.35 9.15 -5.42
CA LEU A 253 -7.21 8.09 -5.94
C LEU A 253 -7.36 6.92 -4.94
N HIS A 254 -6.30 6.61 -4.19
CA HIS A 254 -6.27 5.54 -3.20
C HIS A 254 -7.24 5.79 -2.04
N ILE A 255 -7.34 7.03 -1.57
CA ILE A 255 -8.16 7.40 -0.40
C ILE A 255 -9.52 7.99 -0.75
N ARG A 256 -9.78 8.40 -1.99
CA ARG A 256 -11.00 9.16 -2.38
C ARG A 256 -12.33 8.47 -2.06
N ARG A 257 -12.31 7.15 -1.85
CA ARG A 257 -13.50 6.37 -1.47
C ARG A 257 -13.72 6.24 0.04
N LEU A 258 -12.88 6.86 0.83
CA LEU A 258 -13.01 6.91 2.29
C LEU A 258 -13.57 8.27 2.68
N ASN A 259 -14.77 8.29 3.23
CA ASN A 259 -15.42 9.52 3.65
C ASN A 259 -14.64 10.22 4.78
N ARG A 260 -14.08 9.42 5.70
CA ARG A 260 -13.31 9.91 6.85
C ARG A 260 -11.96 9.18 6.93
N ALA A 261 -11.08 9.47 5.96
CA ALA A 261 -9.73 8.91 5.99
C ALA A 261 -8.92 9.49 7.15
N LYS A 262 -8.33 8.62 7.97
CA LYS A 262 -7.29 9.03 8.92
C LYS A 262 -6.02 9.34 8.12
N TRP A 263 -5.53 10.58 8.18
CA TRP A 263 -4.34 11.00 7.46
C TRP A 263 -3.05 10.71 8.22
N LEU A 264 -3.06 10.90 9.52
CA LEU A 264 -1.90 10.72 10.38
C LEU A 264 -2.23 9.71 11.48
N PRO A 265 -1.24 8.97 11.98
CA PRO A 265 -1.42 8.13 13.15
C PRO A 265 -1.61 8.99 14.40
N ASP A 266 -1.89 8.35 15.51
CA ASP A 266 -2.02 9.04 16.80
C ASP A 266 -0.74 9.82 17.14
N MET A 267 -0.89 10.93 17.87
CA MET A 267 0.20 11.87 18.17
C MET A 267 1.42 11.17 18.81
N TYR A 268 1.22 10.15 19.62
CA TYR A 268 2.32 9.37 20.22
C TYR A 268 3.17 8.66 19.15
N LEU A 269 2.53 8.09 18.12
CA LEU A 269 3.21 7.47 17.00
C LEU A 269 3.91 8.51 16.11
N VAL A 270 3.29 9.67 15.90
CA VAL A 270 3.91 10.79 15.16
C VAL A 270 5.19 11.24 15.88
N ILE A 271 5.08 11.58 17.16
CA ILE A 271 6.22 12.06 17.96
C ILE A 271 7.30 10.97 18.03
N GLY A 272 6.92 9.71 18.32
CA GLY A 272 7.85 8.60 18.40
C GLY A 272 8.61 8.40 17.09
N THR A 273 7.91 8.33 15.95
CA THR A 273 8.51 8.15 14.63
C THR A 273 9.46 9.31 14.29
N MET A 274 9.03 10.55 14.49
CA MET A 274 9.85 11.73 14.19
C MET A 274 11.09 11.80 15.09
N THR A 275 10.94 11.56 16.39
CA THR A 275 12.04 11.59 17.35
C THR A 275 13.08 10.53 17.00
N VAL A 276 12.66 9.28 16.77
CA VAL A 276 13.59 8.19 16.45
C VAL A 276 14.28 8.44 15.12
N LEU A 277 13.53 8.91 14.09
CA LEU A 277 14.08 9.20 12.77
C LEU A 277 15.16 10.28 12.82
N ILE A 278 14.93 11.38 13.57
CA ILE A 278 15.89 12.47 13.74
C ILE A 278 17.11 12.00 14.55
N LEU A 279 16.91 11.28 15.65
CA LEU A 279 18.02 10.78 16.48
C LEU A 279 18.89 9.81 15.68
N VAL A 280 18.31 8.87 14.94
CA VAL A 280 19.07 7.94 14.10
C VAL A 280 19.82 8.68 13.01
N ALA A 281 19.22 9.69 12.37
CA ALA A 281 19.88 10.52 11.35
C ALA A 281 21.07 11.33 11.89
N ILE A 282 21.01 11.76 13.14
CA ILE A 282 22.12 12.49 13.79
C ILE A 282 23.25 11.54 14.19
N ILE A 283 22.91 10.38 14.79
CA ILE A 283 23.90 9.43 15.31
C ILE A 283 24.57 8.64 14.18
N PHE A 284 23.81 8.30 13.15
CA PHE A 284 24.26 7.53 11.98
C PHE A 284 24.10 8.35 10.69
N PRO A 285 24.93 9.39 10.48
CA PRO A 285 24.89 10.16 9.24
C PRO A 285 25.22 9.26 8.05
N LEU A 286 24.69 9.60 6.88
CA LEU A 286 24.97 8.86 5.65
C LEU A 286 26.45 8.91 5.30
N ARG A 287 26.99 7.77 4.86
CA ARG A 287 28.33 7.69 4.30
C ARG A 287 28.26 7.87 2.79
N ASN A 288 29.10 8.77 2.27
CA ASN A 288 29.25 8.92 0.83
C ASN A 288 30.23 7.88 0.31
N LEU A 289 29.88 7.26 -0.81
CA LEU A 289 30.82 6.50 -1.62
C LEU A 289 31.65 7.46 -2.48
N PRO A 290 32.79 6.99 -3.05
CA PRO A 290 33.53 7.78 -4.04
C PRO A 290 32.60 8.23 -5.17
N GLY A 291 32.91 9.38 -5.77
CA GLY A 291 32.19 9.87 -6.94
C GLY A 291 32.26 8.89 -8.12
N ALA A 292 31.25 8.93 -8.97
CA ALA A 292 31.23 8.13 -10.19
C ALA A 292 32.49 8.36 -11.02
N ASN A 293 33.10 7.31 -11.49
CA ASN A 293 34.28 7.35 -12.33
C ASN A 293 33.96 6.75 -13.71
N SER A 294 33.95 7.60 -14.73
CA SER A 294 33.60 7.20 -16.08
C SER A 294 34.64 6.32 -16.80
N VAL A 295 35.82 6.16 -16.21
CA VAL A 295 36.94 5.41 -16.80
C VAL A 295 37.17 4.08 -16.08
N ARG A 296 36.60 3.89 -14.87
CA ARG A 296 36.82 2.68 -14.10
C ARG A 296 35.58 2.26 -13.35
N LEU A 297 35.24 0.98 -13.46
CA LEU A 297 34.20 0.38 -12.61
C LEU A 297 34.71 0.20 -11.18
N PRO A 298 33.87 0.38 -10.18
CA PRO A 298 34.25 0.17 -8.79
C PRO A 298 34.51 -1.31 -8.49
N GLU A 299 35.57 -1.61 -7.74
CA GLU A 299 35.95 -3.00 -7.41
C GLU A 299 34.96 -3.68 -6.47
N SER A 300 34.33 -2.92 -5.57
CA SER A 300 33.30 -3.41 -4.67
C SER A 300 32.40 -2.27 -4.23
N ILE A 301 31.12 -2.53 -4.12
CA ILE A 301 30.13 -1.55 -3.68
C ILE A 301 29.21 -2.19 -2.63
N THR A 302 28.95 -1.45 -1.57
CA THR A 302 27.87 -1.78 -0.65
C THR A 302 26.55 -1.42 -1.28
N LEU A 303 25.66 -2.40 -1.44
CA LEU A 303 24.33 -2.20 -2.04
C LEU A 303 23.26 -2.07 -0.97
N ASP A 304 22.30 -1.23 -1.25
CA ASP A 304 21.03 -1.23 -0.52
C ASP A 304 20.11 -2.31 -1.10
N PRO A 305 19.86 -3.40 -0.36
CA PRO A 305 19.02 -4.50 -0.87
C PRO A 305 17.56 -4.11 -1.02
N LEU A 306 17.11 -3.01 -0.43
CA LEU A 306 15.73 -2.55 -0.54
C LEU A 306 15.44 -1.87 -1.88
N PHE A 307 16.38 -1.06 -2.37
CA PHE A 307 16.22 -0.30 -3.60
C PHE A 307 17.00 -0.88 -4.78
N LEU A 308 18.19 -1.45 -4.52
CA LEU A 308 19.16 -1.84 -5.54
C LEU A 308 19.36 -3.36 -5.63
N PHE A 309 18.37 -4.15 -5.16
CA PHE A 309 18.44 -5.63 -5.15
C PHE A 309 18.64 -6.26 -6.54
N TYR A 310 18.31 -5.56 -7.59
CA TYR A 310 18.41 -6.04 -8.98
C TYR A 310 19.82 -5.89 -9.57
N LEU A 311 20.64 -4.94 -9.10
CA LEU A 311 21.95 -4.65 -9.66
C LEU A 311 22.90 -5.88 -9.73
N PRO A 312 22.95 -6.79 -8.74
CA PRO A 312 23.79 -7.97 -8.82
C PRO A 312 23.44 -8.94 -9.95
N THR A 313 22.23 -8.84 -10.49
CA THR A 313 21.74 -9.73 -11.55
C THR A 313 21.88 -9.13 -12.95
N GLU A 314 22.20 -7.84 -13.04
CA GLU A 314 22.35 -7.15 -14.33
C GLU A 314 23.52 -7.71 -15.15
N GLY A 315 23.28 -7.89 -16.44
CA GLY A 315 24.23 -8.51 -17.36
C GLY A 315 24.29 -10.03 -17.30
N GLY A 316 23.61 -10.69 -16.33
CA GLY A 316 23.59 -12.14 -16.20
C GLY A 316 22.33 -12.78 -16.78
N SER A 317 22.38 -14.10 -16.99
CA SER A 317 21.23 -14.91 -17.45
C SER A 317 20.03 -14.90 -16.50
N ILE A 318 20.19 -14.43 -15.26
CA ILE A 318 19.15 -14.37 -14.23
C ILE A 318 18.27 -13.10 -14.36
N ALA A 319 18.82 -12.01 -14.93
CA ALA A 319 18.09 -10.74 -15.04
C ALA A 319 16.70 -10.84 -15.70
N PRO A 320 16.52 -11.52 -16.85
CA PRO A 320 15.21 -11.67 -17.49
C PRO A 320 14.21 -12.40 -16.60
N TRP A 321 14.67 -13.40 -15.85
CA TRP A 321 13.81 -14.16 -14.92
C TRP A 321 13.39 -13.32 -13.70
N LEU A 322 14.29 -12.50 -13.17
CA LEU A 322 13.98 -11.57 -12.07
C LEU A 322 12.92 -10.55 -12.51
N TRP A 323 13.15 -9.86 -13.63
CA TRP A 323 12.20 -8.86 -14.14
C TRP A 323 10.90 -9.49 -14.62
N GLY A 324 10.94 -10.62 -15.29
CA GLY A 324 9.76 -11.39 -15.68
C GLY A 324 8.94 -11.84 -14.48
N GLY A 325 9.60 -12.33 -13.43
CA GLY A 325 8.97 -12.71 -12.17
C GLY A 325 8.30 -11.52 -11.45
N LEU A 326 8.98 -10.38 -11.37
CA LEU A 326 8.43 -9.16 -10.77
C LEU A 326 7.22 -8.63 -11.54
N LEU A 327 7.29 -8.61 -12.87
CA LEU A 327 6.17 -8.23 -13.73
C LEU A 327 4.98 -9.17 -13.56
N LEU A 328 5.24 -10.48 -13.50
CA LEU A 328 4.19 -11.48 -13.26
C LEU A 328 3.54 -11.28 -11.90
N ILE A 329 4.33 -11.11 -10.82
CA ILE A 329 3.82 -10.85 -9.47
C ILE A 329 2.98 -9.58 -9.46
N THR A 330 3.45 -8.51 -10.11
CA THR A 330 2.72 -7.24 -10.21
C THR A 330 1.41 -7.40 -10.97
N ALA A 331 1.41 -8.10 -12.11
CA ALA A 331 0.22 -8.37 -12.89
C ALA A 331 -0.80 -9.19 -12.08
N VAL A 332 -0.35 -10.28 -11.45
CA VAL A 332 -1.21 -11.10 -10.58
C VAL A 332 -1.75 -10.30 -9.41
N ALA A 333 -0.91 -9.51 -8.73
CA ALA A 333 -1.35 -8.64 -7.64
C ALA A 333 -2.42 -7.65 -8.12
N THR A 334 -2.21 -7.04 -9.29
CA THR A 334 -3.14 -6.05 -9.86
C THR A 334 -4.51 -6.67 -10.15
N ILE A 335 -4.56 -7.87 -10.76
CA ILE A 335 -5.82 -8.53 -11.16
C ILE A 335 -6.48 -9.35 -10.05
N LEU A 336 -5.82 -9.48 -8.90
CA LEU A 336 -6.25 -10.32 -7.78
C LEU A 336 -7.70 -10.04 -7.30
N PRO A 337 -8.18 -8.79 -7.20
CA PRO A 337 -9.57 -8.50 -6.78
C PRO A 337 -10.64 -9.17 -7.64
N TRP A 338 -10.37 -9.37 -8.93
CA TRP A 338 -11.32 -9.98 -9.88
C TRP A 338 -11.19 -11.49 -9.96
N ILE A 339 -9.99 -12.04 -9.80
CA ILE A 339 -9.75 -13.51 -9.82
C ILE A 339 -10.33 -14.17 -8.55
N THR A 340 -10.20 -13.50 -7.39
CA THR A 340 -10.59 -14.07 -6.09
C THR A 340 -12.01 -13.71 -5.67
N ARG A 341 -12.93 -13.62 -6.64
CA ARG A 341 -14.32 -13.26 -6.42
C ARG A 341 -15.02 -14.26 -5.48
N ASP A 342 -15.77 -13.75 -4.51
CA ASP A 342 -16.54 -14.58 -3.58
C ASP A 342 -17.78 -15.13 -4.32
N ARG A 343 -17.74 -16.40 -4.71
CA ARG A 343 -18.80 -17.04 -5.50
C ARG A 343 -20.03 -17.37 -4.67
N SER A 344 -19.88 -17.57 -3.37
CA SER A 344 -20.98 -17.96 -2.47
C SER A 344 -22.09 -16.91 -2.32
N MET A 345 -21.79 -15.65 -2.70
CA MET A 345 -22.72 -14.53 -2.61
C MET A 345 -23.23 -14.05 -3.98
N ALA A 346 -22.72 -14.64 -5.07
CA ALA A 346 -23.04 -14.19 -6.43
C ALA A 346 -24.48 -14.52 -6.85
N GLU A 347 -25.09 -15.54 -6.27
CA GLU A 347 -26.45 -15.99 -6.63
C GLU A 347 -27.54 -15.07 -6.07
N THR A 348 -27.27 -14.35 -4.98
CA THR A 348 -28.22 -13.47 -4.30
C THR A 348 -28.09 -11.99 -4.63
N SER A 349 -27.01 -11.58 -5.27
CA SER A 349 -26.75 -10.17 -5.57
C SER A 349 -26.59 -9.90 -7.06
N LYS A 350 -27.36 -8.97 -7.59
CA LYS A 350 -27.24 -8.44 -8.96
C LYS A 350 -26.00 -7.54 -9.15
N THR A 351 -25.11 -7.43 -8.15
CA THR A 351 -23.92 -6.57 -8.23
C THR A 351 -22.75 -7.28 -8.88
N ALA A 352 -21.89 -6.50 -9.54
CA ALA A 352 -20.66 -7.00 -10.16
C ALA A 352 -19.70 -7.70 -9.18
N THR A 353 -19.84 -7.50 -7.87
CA THR A 353 -18.98 -8.03 -6.82
C THR A 353 -19.52 -9.24 -6.07
N GLY A 354 -20.80 -9.60 -6.29
CA GLY A 354 -21.47 -10.69 -5.59
C GLY A 354 -21.77 -10.42 -4.10
N LEU A 355 -21.55 -9.20 -3.60
CA LEU A 355 -21.84 -8.83 -2.21
C LEU A 355 -23.25 -8.23 -2.09
N PRO A 356 -24.00 -8.48 -0.97
CA PRO A 356 -25.29 -7.87 -0.76
C PRO A 356 -25.15 -6.35 -0.64
N VAL A 357 -25.97 -5.61 -1.35
CA VAL A 357 -25.99 -4.15 -1.32
C VAL A 357 -27.07 -3.70 -0.35
N VAL A 358 -26.82 -2.54 0.27
CA VAL A 358 -27.83 -1.84 1.06
C VAL A 358 -29.00 -1.46 0.17
N GLN A 359 -30.20 -1.76 0.64
CA GLN A 359 -31.47 -1.37 0.04
C GLN A 359 -32.20 -0.43 1.00
N ILE A 360 -32.85 0.57 0.46
CA ILE A 360 -33.64 1.53 1.21
C ILE A 360 -35.11 1.24 0.98
N VAL A 361 -35.89 1.19 2.06
CA VAL A 361 -37.34 1.15 2.05
C VAL A 361 -37.83 2.60 2.20
N PRO A 362 -38.23 3.27 1.10
CA PRO A 362 -38.52 4.70 1.13
C PRO A 362 -39.66 5.05 2.09
N GLU A 363 -40.63 4.16 2.25
CA GLU A 363 -41.81 4.35 3.11
C GLU A 363 -41.45 4.52 4.56
N ASN A 364 -40.38 3.84 5.01
CA ASN A 364 -39.88 3.90 6.38
C ASN A 364 -38.79 4.97 6.59
N CYS A 365 -38.33 5.62 5.49
CA CYS A 365 -37.23 6.58 5.59
C CYS A 365 -37.73 7.96 5.98
N THR A 366 -37.29 8.45 7.14
CA THR A 366 -37.64 9.78 7.66
C THR A 366 -36.69 10.89 7.16
N GLY A 367 -35.66 10.56 6.38
CA GLY A 367 -34.70 11.54 5.88
C GLY A 367 -33.73 12.10 6.93
N CYS A 368 -33.56 11.42 8.07
CA CYS A 368 -32.74 11.90 9.20
C CYS A 368 -31.23 11.98 8.97
N THR A 369 -30.72 11.58 7.81
CA THR A 369 -29.32 11.64 7.35
C THR A 369 -28.29 10.76 8.09
N LEU A 370 -28.62 10.17 9.22
CA LEU A 370 -27.67 9.41 10.06
C LEU A 370 -26.94 8.29 9.31
N CYS A 371 -27.65 7.57 8.46
CA CYS A 371 -27.05 6.47 7.68
C CYS A 371 -26.00 6.94 6.66
N ALA A 372 -26.20 8.12 6.05
CA ALA A 372 -25.23 8.73 5.14
C ALA A 372 -24.02 9.26 5.91
N LEU A 373 -24.25 9.92 7.05
CA LEU A 373 -23.19 10.42 7.93
C LEU A 373 -22.35 9.29 8.53
N ASP A 374 -22.93 8.14 8.84
CA ASP A 374 -22.21 7.00 9.42
C ASP A 374 -21.52 6.13 8.37
N CYS A 375 -21.82 6.33 7.10
CA CYS A 375 -21.21 5.55 6.02
C CYS A 375 -19.74 5.93 5.82
N PRO A 376 -18.77 5.04 6.12
CA PRO A 376 -17.36 5.38 5.94
C PRO A 376 -16.91 5.36 4.47
N TYR A 377 -17.79 4.93 3.53
CA TYR A 377 -17.48 4.75 2.12
C TYR A 377 -18.27 5.66 1.18
N ASP A 378 -19.03 6.60 1.72
CA ASP A 378 -19.90 7.51 0.94
C ASP A 378 -20.88 6.78 0.00
N ALA A 379 -21.33 5.60 0.45
CA ALA A 379 -22.21 4.74 -0.33
C ALA A 379 -23.70 5.11 -0.21
N LEU A 380 -24.05 6.14 0.54
CA LEU A 380 -25.40 6.65 0.74
C LEU A 380 -25.43 8.16 0.48
N GLU A 381 -26.39 8.58 -0.33
CA GLU A 381 -26.65 9.97 -0.66
C GLU A 381 -28.05 10.35 -0.22
N MET A 382 -28.23 11.57 0.26
CA MET A 382 -29.55 12.11 0.58
C MET A 382 -30.08 12.89 -0.62
N VAL A 383 -31.17 12.43 -1.19
CA VAL A 383 -31.86 13.09 -2.31
C VAL A 383 -33.17 13.69 -1.85
N MET A 384 -33.60 14.77 -2.51
CA MET A 384 -34.89 15.38 -2.23
C MET A 384 -36.01 14.39 -2.59
N ARG A 385 -37.02 14.28 -1.72
CA ARG A 385 -38.23 13.51 -2.00
C ARG A 385 -39.20 14.34 -2.84
N ASP A 386 -39.88 13.64 -3.70
CA ASP A 386 -40.94 14.18 -4.55
C ASP A 386 -42.26 13.41 -4.28
N ASP A 387 -42.52 13.08 -3.00
CA ASP A 387 -43.71 12.33 -2.56
C ASP A 387 -44.46 13.07 -1.45
N GLU A 388 -45.65 12.59 -1.11
CA GLU A 388 -46.51 13.17 -0.11
C GLU A 388 -46.18 12.76 1.36
N SER A 389 -44.99 12.17 1.61
CA SER A 389 -44.63 11.61 2.91
C SER A 389 -44.36 12.66 4.02
N GLY A 390 -44.29 13.95 3.66
CA GLY A 390 -44.01 15.03 4.59
C GLY A 390 -42.50 15.16 4.95
N HIS A 391 -41.65 14.25 4.51
CA HIS A 391 -40.20 14.28 4.73
C HIS A 391 -39.47 14.88 3.51
N LYS A 392 -38.49 15.77 3.76
CA LYS A 392 -37.76 16.48 2.69
C LYS A 392 -36.78 15.59 1.91
N PHE A 393 -36.20 14.60 2.57
CA PHE A 393 -35.13 13.79 2.01
C PHE A 393 -35.41 12.31 2.13
N VAL A 394 -34.82 11.52 1.22
CA VAL A 394 -34.74 10.08 1.30
C VAL A 394 -33.32 9.63 1.01
N ALA A 395 -32.86 8.58 1.68
CA ALA A 395 -31.55 8.01 1.40
C ALA A 395 -31.57 7.21 0.10
N LEU A 396 -30.54 7.38 -0.73
CA LEU A 396 -30.30 6.62 -1.95
C LEU A 396 -28.99 5.85 -1.82
N ALA A 397 -28.99 4.57 -2.11
CA ALA A 397 -27.79 3.75 -2.08
C ALA A 397 -27.02 3.85 -3.41
N LYS A 398 -25.69 3.97 -3.32
CA LYS A 398 -24.74 3.85 -4.44
C LYS A 398 -24.10 2.47 -4.41
N PRO A 399 -24.61 1.49 -5.18
CA PRO A 399 -24.14 0.10 -5.11
C PRO A 399 -22.65 -0.08 -5.40
N GLU A 400 -22.10 0.78 -6.28
CA GLU A 400 -20.69 0.77 -6.68
C GLU A 400 -19.73 1.24 -5.56
N MET A 401 -20.25 1.88 -4.51
CA MET A 401 -19.50 2.33 -3.35
C MET A 401 -19.71 1.43 -2.12
N CYS A 402 -20.80 0.65 -2.10
CA CYS A 402 -21.19 -0.15 -0.95
C CYS A 402 -20.28 -1.37 -0.76
N VAL A 403 -19.63 -1.48 0.41
CA VAL A 403 -18.77 -2.62 0.80
C VAL A 403 -19.49 -3.67 1.64
N SER A 404 -20.81 -3.58 1.77
CA SER A 404 -21.64 -4.54 2.54
C SER A 404 -21.28 -4.63 4.03
N CYS A 405 -20.88 -3.54 4.64
CA CYS A 405 -20.53 -3.52 6.07
C CYS A 405 -21.74 -3.49 7.00
N GLY A 406 -22.88 -2.96 6.55
CA GLY A 406 -24.12 -2.87 7.30
C GLY A 406 -24.14 -1.81 8.41
N ILE A 407 -23.12 -0.95 8.54
CA ILE A 407 -23.07 0.10 9.58
C ILE A 407 -24.31 1.00 9.53
N CYS A 408 -24.76 1.34 8.31
CA CYS A 408 -25.95 2.15 8.09
C CYS A 408 -27.25 1.49 8.60
N VAL A 409 -27.33 0.16 8.65
CA VAL A 409 -28.45 -0.57 9.24
C VAL A 409 -28.52 -0.25 10.72
N GLY A 410 -27.38 -0.29 11.44
CA GLY A 410 -27.29 0.09 12.84
C GLY A 410 -27.46 1.59 13.12
N SER A 411 -27.49 2.42 12.08
CA SER A 411 -27.74 3.87 12.17
C SER A 411 -29.22 4.21 11.96
N CYS A 412 -30.04 3.24 11.52
CA CYS A 412 -31.44 3.46 11.18
C CYS A 412 -32.37 2.91 12.25
N ASN A 413 -33.01 3.79 13.00
CA ASN A 413 -33.98 3.40 14.03
C ASN A 413 -35.36 3.04 13.44
N TRP A 414 -35.57 3.32 12.15
CA TRP A 414 -36.87 3.18 11.50
C TRP A 414 -36.97 1.94 10.62
N SER A 415 -36.02 1.01 10.73
CA SER A 415 -35.97 -0.19 9.89
C SER A 415 -36.06 0.08 8.36
N ALA A 416 -35.68 1.30 7.95
CA ALA A 416 -35.72 1.71 6.55
C ALA A 416 -34.57 1.16 5.70
N ILE A 417 -33.61 0.45 6.30
CA ILE A 417 -32.41 -0.04 5.64
C ILE A 417 -32.26 -1.54 5.82
N THR A 418 -32.08 -2.24 4.71
CA THR A 418 -31.78 -3.67 4.69
C THR A 418 -30.43 -3.92 4.01
N LEU A 419 -29.75 -5.00 4.36
CA LEU A 419 -28.52 -5.44 3.71
C LEU A 419 -28.83 -6.69 2.86
N GLY A 420 -29.01 -6.48 1.56
CA GLY A 420 -29.54 -7.52 0.68
C GLY A 420 -30.93 -7.95 1.13
N ASN A 421 -31.14 -9.26 1.26
CA ASN A 421 -32.39 -9.82 1.74
C ASN A 421 -32.51 -9.85 3.27
N SER A 422 -31.50 -9.36 4.00
CA SER A 422 -31.51 -9.38 5.47
C SER A 422 -32.16 -8.11 6.00
N SER A 423 -33.44 -8.18 6.29
CA SER A 423 -34.15 -7.12 7.04
C SER A 423 -33.78 -7.14 8.52
N PRO A 424 -33.94 -6.03 9.25
CA PRO A 424 -33.78 -6.01 10.71
C PRO A 424 -34.65 -7.07 11.42
N ASP A 425 -35.80 -7.34 10.94
CA ASP A 425 -36.72 -8.34 11.52
C ASP A 425 -36.18 -9.77 11.32
N LEU A 426 -35.66 -10.09 10.13
CA LEU A 426 -35.03 -11.40 9.89
C LEU A 426 -33.78 -11.59 10.76
N VAL A 427 -33.01 -10.54 10.95
CA VAL A 427 -31.85 -10.55 11.88
C VAL A 427 -32.31 -10.82 13.31
N TRP A 428 -33.40 -10.19 13.73
CA TRP A 428 -33.99 -10.40 15.05
C TRP A 428 -34.54 -11.85 15.21
N GLU A 429 -35.28 -12.36 14.23
CA GLU A 429 -35.79 -13.75 14.26
C GLU A 429 -34.64 -14.75 14.40
N THR A 430 -33.52 -14.49 13.72
CA THR A 430 -32.31 -15.29 13.81
C THR A 430 -31.73 -15.28 15.23
N ILE A 431 -31.61 -14.11 15.85
CA ILE A 431 -31.11 -13.96 17.22
C ILE A 431 -32.04 -14.68 18.18
N ALA A 432 -33.36 -14.46 18.07
CA ALA A 432 -34.37 -15.07 18.93
C ALA A 432 -34.37 -16.60 18.81
N MET A 433 -34.21 -17.13 17.61
CA MET A 433 -34.11 -18.58 17.38
C MET A 433 -32.86 -19.15 18.05
N ARG A 434 -31.71 -18.50 17.87
CA ARG A 434 -30.43 -18.91 18.49
C ARG A 434 -30.54 -18.93 20.01
N LEU A 435 -31.13 -17.90 20.59
CA LEU A 435 -31.37 -17.80 22.02
C LEU A 435 -32.29 -18.95 22.52
N ARG A 436 -33.38 -19.25 21.80
CA ARG A 436 -34.25 -20.37 22.14
C ARG A 436 -33.55 -21.71 22.09
N LEU A 437 -32.70 -21.91 21.05
CA LEU A 437 -31.93 -23.14 20.93
C LEU A 437 -30.89 -23.28 22.05
N ALA A 438 -30.21 -22.18 22.41
CA ALA A 438 -29.26 -22.17 23.52
C ALA A 438 -29.93 -22.51 24.85
N LYS A 439 -31.11 -21.91 25.14
CA LYS A 439 -31.93 -22.24 26.31
C LYS A 439 -32.38 -23.70 26.35
N ALA A 440 -32.78 -24.25 25.21
CA ALA A 440 -33.20 -25.65 25.13
C ALA A 440 -32.03 -26.63 25.41
N LYS A 441 -30.81 -26.26 25.02
CA LYS A 441 -29.59 -27.07 25.23
C LYS A 441 -28.96 -26.91 26.63
N SER A 442 -29.17 -25.75 27.25
CA SER A 442 -28.62 -25.41 28.56
C SER A 442 -29.69 -24.83 29.48
N PRO A 443 -30.72 -25.62 29.86
CA PRO A 443 -31.93 -25.12 30.55
C PRO A 443 -31.64 -24.61 31.96
N ASN A 444 -30.57 -25.05 32.60
CA ASN A 444 -30.22 -24.71 33.98
C ASN A 444 -29.10 -23.65 34.08
N GLN A 445 -28.62 -23.13 32.94
CA GLN A 445 -27.53 -22.14 32.93
C GLN A 445 -28.02 -20.79 32.44
N PRO A 446 -27.50 -19.69 32.98
CA PRO A 446 -27.73 -18.38 32.40
C PRO A 446 -27.13 -18.36 30.97
N ILE A 447 -27.84 -17.69 30.05
CA ILE A 447 -27.43 -17.64 28.65
C ILE A 447 -26.85 -16.26 28.32
N ARG A 448 -25.60 -16.20 27.88
CA ARG A 448 -24.96 -15.04 27.32
C ARG A 448 -25.06 -15.07 25.80
N LEU A 449 -25.45 -13.94 25.18
CA LEU A 449 -25.31 -13.75 23.74
C LEU A 449 -24.03 -12.95 23.45
N ALA A 450 -23.08 -13.57 22.72
CA ALA A 450 -21.85 -12.92 22.30
C ALA A 450 -21.92 -12.56 20.80
N PHE A 451 -21.99 -11.25 20.50
CA PHE A 451 -21.98 -10.76 19.12
C PHE A 451 -20.56 -10.50 18.64
N THR A 452 -20.22 -10.94 17.42
CA THR A 452 -18.89 -10.71 16.83
C THR A 452 -18.96 -10.41 15.34
N CYS A 453 -17.95 -9.68 14.82
CA CYS A 453 -17.86 -9.38 13.39
C CYS A 453 -17.58 -10.64 12.58
N ASP A 454 -18.30 -10.84 11.48
CA ASP A 454 -18.15 -12.00 10.58
C ASP A 454 -16.71 -12.14 10.00
N ARG A 455 -16.01 -11.05 9.79
CA ARG A 455 -14.81 -11.06 8.96
C ARG A 455 -13.47 -11.01 9.69
N HIS A 456 -13.36 -10.32 10.81
CA HIS A 456 -12.09 -10.17 11.52
C HIS A 456 -12.14 -10.83 12.89
N ALA A 457 -12.95 -10.34 13.81
CA ALA A 457 -13.06 -10.92 15.15
C ALA A 457 -13.56 -12.37 15.13
N ALA A 458 -14.39 -12.76 14.16
CA ALA A 458 -14.83 -14.15 13.98
C ALA A 458 -13.70 -15.16 13.69
N LEU A 459 -12.51 -14.73 13.30
CA LEU A 459 -11.37 -15.63 13.21
C LEU A 459 -11.06 -16.30 14.55
N GLY A 460 -11.12 -15.53 15.64
CA GLY A 460 -10.98 -16.05 17.00
C GLY A 460 -12.18 -16.86 17.46
N ALA A 461 -13.38 -16.55 16.94
CA ALA A 461 -14.61 -17.25 17.26
C ALA A 461 -14.77 -18.61 16.52
N ARG A 462 -14.08 -18.83 15.40
CA ARG A 462 -14.24 -20.02 14.55
C ARG A 462 -14.25 -21.37 15.28
N PRO A 463 -13.35 -21.65 16.24
CA PRO A 463 -13.37 -22.92 16.95
C PRO A 463 -14.70 -23.18 17.67
N TYR A 464 -15.38 -22.11 18.08
CA TYR A 464 -16.64 -22.16 18.79
C TYR A 464 -17.86 -22.20 17.83
N LEU A 465 -17.76 -21.49 16.71
CA LEU A 465 -18.83 -21.47 15.68
C LEU A 465 -19.04 -22.82 14.98
N MET A 466 -18.01 -23.69 15.01
CA MET A 466 -18.11 -25.05 14.45
C MET A 466 -18.72 -26.05 15.43
N GLN A 467 -18.95 -25.67 16.68
CA GLN A 467 -19.58 -26.51 17.68
C GLN A 467 -21.11 -26.36 17.59
N ASN A 468 -21.82 -27.48 17.73
CA ASN A 468 -23.28 -27.49 17.73
C ASN A 468 -23.89 -27.12 19.11
N GLU A 469 -23.05 -26.90 20.10
CA GLU A 469 -23.45 -26.61 21.47
C GLU A 469 -22.93 -25.26 21.93
N PRO A 470 -23.67 -24.54 22.81
CA PRO A 470 -23.16 -23.32 23.44
C PRO A 470 -21.86 -23.59 24.15
N VAL A 471 -20.96 -22.61 24.12
CA VAL A 471 -19.69 -22.69 24.86
C VAL A 471 -20.00 -22.41 26.33
N VAL A 472 -19.61 -23.31 27.23
CA VAL A 472 -19.77 -23.07 28.67
C VAL A 472 -18.53 -22.35 29.20
N VAL A 473 -18.74 -21.16 29.76
CA VAL A 473 -17.72 -20.34 30.43
C VAL A 473 -18.13 -20.20 31.88
N GLU A 474 -17.39 -20.84 32.77
CA GLU A 474 -17.80 -20.99 34.18
C GLU A 474 -19.18 -21.65 34.26
N ASP A 475 -20.18 -20.96 34.79
CA ASP A 475 -21.55 -21.45 34.90
C ASP A 475 -22.50 -20.87 33.85
N THR A 476 -22.00 -20.08 32.88
CA THR A 476 -22.76 -19.40 31.85
C THR A 476 -22.61 -20.09 30.50
N ALA A 477 -23.71 -20.42 29.85
CA ALA A 477 -23.71 -20.90 28.46
C ALA A 477 -23.68 -19.71 27.51
N VAL A 478 -22.65 -19.68 26.63
CA VAL A 478 -22.41 -18.59 25.69
C VAL A 478 -22.80 -19.02 24.27
N GLU A 479 -23.75 -18.32 23.68
CA GLU A 479 -24.12 -18.48 22.26
C GLU A 479 -23.49 -17.34 21.44
N ILE A 480 -22.69 -17.70 20.44
CA ILE A 480 -21.95 -16.72 19.61
C ILE A 480 -22.75 -16.44 18.33
N VAL A 481 -23.09 -15.17 18.11
CA VAL A 481 -23.79 -14.69 16.92
C VAL A 481 -22.87 -13.81 16.10
N THR A 482 -22.64 -14.21 14.85
CA THR A 482 -21.85 -13.38 13.90
C THR A 482 -22.73 -12.37 13.20
N VAL A 483 -22.22 -11.13 13.06
CA VAL A 483 -22.83 -10.05 12.30
C VAL A 483 -21.85 -9.51 11.27
N PRO A 484 -22.28 -8.88 10.15
CA PRO A 484 -21.36 -8.35 9.14
C PRO A 484 -20.31 -7.42 9.73
N CYS A 485 -20.74 -6.58 10.67
CA CYS A 485 -19.93 -5.70 11.49
C CYS A 485 -20.69 -5.42 12.78
N VAL A 486 -20.05 -5.33 13.92
CA VAL A 486 -20.72 -4.96 15.18
C VAL A 486 -21.40 -3.60 15.11
N GLY A 487 -20.94 -2.70 14.22
CA GLY A 487 -21.62 -1.43 13.93
C GLY A 487 -23.02 -1.57 13.29
N THR A 488 -23.42 -2.78 12.88
CA THR A 488 -24.78 -3.09 12.41
C THR A 488 -25.78 -3.19 13.55
N LEU A 489 -25.29 -3.44 14.78
CA LEU A 489 -26.14 -3.65 15.93
C LEU A 489 -26.81 -2.36 16.37
N LEU A 490 -28.12 -2.46 16.60
CA LEU A 490 -28.91 -1.41 17.23
C LEU A 490 -28.97 -1.65 18.75
N PRO A 491 -28.88 -0.63 19.59
CA PRO A 491 -29.09 -0.78 21.03
C PRO A 491 -30.41 -1.48 21.38
N ASP A 492 -31.50 -1.17 20.64
CA ASP A 492 -32.80 -1.78 20.86
C ASP A 492 -32.80 -3.29 20.58
N THR A 493 -32.03 -3.76 19.58
CA THR A 493 -31.87 -5.19 19.31
C THR A 493 -31.19 -5.91 20.47
N LEU A 494 -30.23 -5.27 21.13
CA LEU A 494 -29.55 -5.82 22.30
C LEU A 494 -30.48 -5.87 23.52
N LEU A 495 -31.30 -4.84 23.71
CA LEU A 495 -32.33 -4.82 24.78
C LEU A 495 -33.39 -5.90 24.56
N ARG A 496 -33.91 -6.04 23.33
CA ARG A 496 -34.84 -7.10 22.98
C ARG A 496 -34.25 -8.50 23.25
N ALA A 497 -32.95 -8.69 23.10
CA ALA A 497 -32.29 -9.95 23.43
C ALA A 497 -32.33 -10.24 24.93
N LEU A 498 -32.15 -9.22 25.78
CA LEU A 498 -32.31 -9.33 27.24
C LEU A 498 -33.76 -9.61 27.63
N GLU A 499 -34.73 -8.89 27.05
CA GLU A 499 -36.17 -9.09 27.28
C GLU A 499 -36.61 -10.50 26.85
N ALA A 500 -36.04 -11.04 25.74
CA ALA A 500 -36.25 -12.39 25.30
C ALA A 500 -35.61 -13.46 26.21
N GLY A 501 -34.87 -13.00 27.25
CA GLY A 501 -34.33 -13.80 28.33
C GLY A 501 -32.90 -14.24 28.14
N ALA A 502 -32.08 -13.49 27.44
CA ALA A 502 -30.64 -13.55 27.62
C ALA A 502 -30.30 -12.97 28.99
N HIS A 503 -29.36 -13.59 29.71
CA HIS A 503 -28.90 -13.11 31.02
C HIS A 503 -28.06 -11.84 30.84
N ASP A 504 -27.17 -11.85 29.88
CA ASP A 504 -26.33 -10.72 29.50
C ASP A 504 -25.97 -10.77 27.99
N VAL A 505 -25.48 -9.64 27.48
CA VAL A 505 -25.03 -9.48 26.10
C VAL A 505 -23.59 -9.02 26.09
N GLN A 506 -22.74 -9.72 25.33
CA GLN A 506 -21.34 -9.35 25.12
C GLN A 506 -21.11 -9.04 23.64
N ILE A 507 -20.43 -7.94 23.35
CA ILE A 507 -19.98 -7.58 22.00
C ILE A 507 -18.47 -7.74 21.96
N ILE A 508 -17.95 -8.66 21.12
CA ILE A 508 -16.52 -8.85 20.90
C ILE A 508 -16.20 -8.38 19.50
N GLY A 509 -15.70 -7.15 19.38
CA GLY A 509 -15.42 -6.48 18.12
C GLY A 509 -13.93 -6.35 17.80
N CYS A 510 -13.65 -5.80 16.61
CA CYS A 510 -12.29 -5.49 16.17
C CYS A 510 -11.61 -4.49 17.12
N PRO A 511 -10.26 -4.55 17.27
CA PRO A 511 -9.55 -3.60 18.12
C PRO A 511 -9.63 -2.17 17.54
N PRO A 512 -9.41 -1.15 18.38
CA PRO A 512 -9.28 0.22 17.91
C PRO A 512 -8.22 0.31 16.81
N ASP A 513 -8.47 1.20 15.83
CA ASP A 513 -7.61 1.46 14.68
C ASP A 513 -7.40 0.27 13.71
N ASP A 514 -7.93 -0.91 14.03
CA ASP A 514 -7.92 -2.08 13.14
C ASP A 514 -9.30 -2.59 12.78
N CYS A 515 -10.31 -1.77 12.88
CA CYS A 515 -11.64 -2.13 12.42
C CYS A 515 -11.64 -2.38 10.90
N ARG A 516 -12.13 -3.57 10.47
CA ARG A 516 -12.19 -3.89 9.03
C ARG A 516 -13.00 -2.88 8.23
N ASN A 517 -14.04 -2.32 8.85
CA ASN A 517 -14.94 -1.37 8.25
C ASN A 517 -14.75 0.05 8.80
N GLN A 518 -13.53 0.40 9.13
CA GLN A 518 -13.07 1.70 9.62
C GLN A 518 -13.55 1.98 11.06
N GLU A 519 -14.81 2.30 11.25
CA GLU A 519 -15.36 2.89 12.47
C GLU A 519 -16.52 2.08 13.08
N GLY A 520 -16.78 0.86 12.62
CA GLY A 520 -17.96 0.10 13.07
C GLY A 520 -17.97 -0.24 14.55
N ASN A 521 -16.80 -0.45 15.16
CA ASN A 521 -16.63 -0.63 16.59
C ASN A 521 -16.86 0.69 17.36
N GLU A 522 -16.37 1.81 16.83
CA GLU A 522 -16.55 3.14 17.41
C GLU A 522 -18.04 3.57 17.42
N TRP A 523 -18.77 3.28 16.33
CA TRP A 523 -20.17 3.64 16.25
C TRP A 523 -21.03 2.90 17.26
N ILE A 524 -20.86 1.59 17.43
CA ILE A 524 -21.66 0.87 18.44
C ILE A 524 -21.25 1.28 19.85
N GLU A 525 -19.97 1.51 20.13
CA GLU A 525 -19.54 2.02 21.44
C GLU A 525 -20.20 3.36 21.75
N ASN A 526 -20.14 4.32 20.82
CA ASN A 526 -20.74 5.65 21.00
C ASN A 526 -22.26 5.60 21.17
N ARG A 527 -22.96 4.65 20.53
CA ARG A 527 -24.40 4.42 20.71
C ARG A 527 -24.71 3.87 22.09
N LEU A 528 -23.92 2.92 22.58
CA LEU A 528 -24.03 2.37 23.93
C LEU A 528 -23.71 3.40 25.00
N LEU A 529 -22.68 4.23 24.78
CA LEU A 529 -22.29 5.34 25.65
C LEU A 529 -23.23 6.56 25.53
N ARG A 530 -24.32 6.47 24.75
CA ARG A 530 -25.29 7.52 24.51
C ARG A 530 -24.72 8.79 23.86
N GLN A 531 -23.55 8.70 23.26
CA GLN A 531 -22.85 9.80 22.58
C GLN A 531 -23.27 9.95 21.11
N ARG A 532 -23.99 8.97 20.53
CA ARG A 532 -24.45 8.99 19.14
C ARG A 532 -25.79 8.30 18.99
N LEU A 533 -26.61 8.83 18.06
CA LEU A 533 -27.89 8.22 17.67
C LEU A 533 -27.68 6.99 16.75
N PRO A 534 -28.53 5.96 16.81
CA PRO A 534 -29.56 5.72 17.83
C PRO A 534 -28.93 5.42 19.21
N ARG A 535 -29.39 6.08 20.25
CA ARG A 535 -28.84 5.95 21.60
C ARG A 535 -29.49 4.81 22.35
N LEU A 536 -28.74 4.13 23.21
CA LEU A 536 -29.35 3.24 24.21
C LEU A 536 -30.31 4.04 25.09
N ASN A 537 -31.50 3.48 25.33
CA ASN A 537 -32.50 4.16 26.18
C ASN A 537 -31.92 4.45 27.58
N ARG A 538 -32.25 5.64 28.14
CA ARG A 538 -31.75 6.08 29.45
C ARG A 538 -32.18 5.14 30.56
N ASP A 539 -33.40 4.62 30.49
CA ASP A 539 -33.96 3.71 31.50
C ASP A 539 -33.22 2.37 31.55
N HIS A 540 -32.50 2.04 30.49
CA HIS A 540 -31.70 0.81 30.34
C HIS A 540 -30.19 1.08 30.38
N ALA A 541 -29.75 2.23 30.89
CA ALA A 541 -28.32 2.57 30.94
C ALA A 541 -27.49 1.55 31.75
N ASN A 542 -28.11 0.85 32.70
CA ASN A 542 -27.48 -0.20 33.51
C ASN A 542 -27.76 -1.63 32.99
N ALA A 543 -28.28 -1.77 31.77
CA ALA A 543 -28.48 -3.10 31.15
C ALA A 543 -27.16 -3.88 31.07
N PRO A 544 -27.16 -5.20 31.29
CA PRO A 544 -25.98 -6.02 31.28
C PRO A 544 -25.47 -6.24 29.83
N ILE A 545 -25.03 -5.17 29.20
CA ILE A 545 -24.46 -5.13 27.84
C ILE A 545 -22.99 -4.72 27.95
N PHE A 546 -22.10 -5.57 27.46
CA PHE A 546 -20.65 -5.39 27.58
C PHE A 546 -19.99 -5.37 26.19
N ALA A 547 -18.94 -4.56 26.02
CA ALA A 547 -18.19 -4.51 24.79
C ALA A 547 -16.68 -4.71 25.05
N ASP A 548 -16.08 -5.62 24.28
CA ASP A 548 -14.65 -5.90 24.28
C ASP A 548 -14.08 -5.66 22.88
N TRP A 549 -13.03 -4.83 22.79
CA TRP A 549 -12.34 -4.52 21.53
C TRP A 549 -10.97 -5.19 21.54
N VAL A 550 -10.88 -6.35 20.87
CA VAL A 550 -9.70 -7.21 20.96
C VAL A 550 -9.27 -7.74 19.59
N SER A 551 -8.01 -8.12 19.50
CA SER A 551 -7.53 -8.87 18.33
C SER A 551 -8.16 -10.25 18.30
N PRO A 552 -8.26 -10.92 17.13
CA PRO A 552 -8.76 -12.29 17.05
C PRO A 552 -8.03 -13.29 17.93
N ASP A 553 -6.72 -13.11 18.17
CA ASP A 553 -5.93 -13.97 19.07
C ASP A 553 -6.36 -13.87 20.53
N ASP A 554 -6.89 -12.73 20.93
CA ASP A 554 -7.37 -12.46 22.29
C ASP A 554 -8.87 -12.74 22.47
N PHE A 555 -9.55 -13.20 21.41
CA PHE A 555 -10.99 -13.53 21.43
C PHE A 555 -11.35 -14.48 22.56
N LYS A 556 -10.56 -15.56 22.71
CA LYS A 556 -10.73 -16.54 23.78
C LYS A 556 -10.62 -15.88 25.16
N ALA A 557 -9.63 -15.03 25.34
CA ALA A 557 -9.40 -14.33 26.60
C ALA A 557 -10.56 -13.35 26.90
N ALA A 558 -11.10 -12.68 25.88
CA ALA A 558 -12.27 -11.80 26.04
C ALA A 558 -13.53 -12.61 26.41
N LEU A 559 -13.75 -13.75 25.74
CA LEU A 559 -14.90 -14.61 25.97
C LEU A 559 -14.93 -15.16 27.42
N HIS A 560 -13.74 -15.53 27.94
CA HIS A 560 -13.58 -16.11 29.30
C HIS A 560 -13.35 -15.04 30.39
N ARG A 561 -13.40 -13.76 30.05
CA ARG A 561 -13.22 -12.71 31.03
C ARG A 561 -14.47 -12.58 31.89
N PRO A 562 -14.33 -12.56 33.23
CA PRO A 562 -15.46 -12.27 34.09
C PRO A 562 -16.03 -10.89 33.74
N LEU A 563 -17.35 -10.82 33.59
CA LEU A 563 -18.01 -9.56 33.35
C LEU A 563 -17.99 -8.71 34.64
N PRO A 564 -17.90 -7.38 34.53
CA PRO A 564 -18.00 -6.50 35.70
C PRO A 564 -19.31 -6.78 36.42
N GLU A 565 -19.28 -6.90 37.72
CA GLU A 565 -20.49 -6.92 38.53
C GLU A 565 -21.26 -5.63 38.28
N ALA A 566 -22.59 -5.75 38.12
CA ALA A 566 -23.47 -4.58 38.02
C ALA A 566 -23.27 -3.70 39.22
N LYS A 567 -22.66 -2.53 39.09
CA LYS A 567 -22.54 -1.57 40.17
C LYS A 567 -23.94 -1.06 40.53
N VAL A 568 -24.21 -0.98 41.82
CA VAL A 568 -25.42 -0.32 42.37
C VAL A 568 -25.52 1.08 41.74
N PRO A 569 -26.71 1.53 41.28
CA PRO A 569 -26.87 2.82 40.62
C PRO A 569 -26.30 3.95 41.45
N GLN A 570 -25.26 4.60 40.98
CA GLN A 570 -24.83 5.91 41.47
C GLN A 570 -25.65 6.98 40.75
N GLU A 571 -25.84 8.14 41.35
CA GLU A 571 -26.69 9.23 40.87
C GLU A 571 -26.38 9.75 39.46
N GLU A 572 -25.21 9.45 38.93
CA GLU A 572 -24.91 9.54 37.47
C GLU A 572 -24.63 8.14 36.94
N PRO A 573 -25.32 7.74 35.86
CA PRO A 573 -25.09 6.45 35.23
C PRO A 573 -23.71 6.46 34.59
N ASP A 574 -22.68 6.10 35.34
CA ASP A 574 -21.40 5.71 34.78
C ASP A 574 -21.65 4.43 33.99
N PHE A 575 -21.51 4.50 32.70
CA PHE A 575 -21.70 3.38 31.81
C PHE A 575 -20.61 2.34 32.09
N VAL A 576 -20.88 1.41 33.00
CA VAL A 576 -19.93 0.38 33.44
C VAL A 576 -19.70 -0.66 32.37
N ALA A 577 -20.62 -0.75 31.41
CA ALA A 577 -20.68 -1.88 30.48
C ALA A 577 -19.72 -1.80 29.30
N ALA A 578 -19.41 -0.61 28.80
CA ALA A 578 -18.49 -0.49 27.66
C ALA A 578 -17.08 -0.15 28.18
N ARG A 579 -16.12 -1.05 28.00
CA ARG A 579 -14.73 -0.66 28.15
C ARG A 579 -14.45 0.40 27.11
N ARG A 580 -13.98 1.56 27.57
CA ARG A 580 -13.58 2.63 26.67
C ARG A 580 -12.58 2.06 25.66
N MET A 581 -12.80 2.34 24.37
CA MET A 581 -11.91 1.96 23.28
C MET A 581 -10.48 2.47 23.52
N PHE A 582 -10.35 3.58 24.21
CA PHE A 582 -9.09 4.22 24.57
C PHE A 582 -8.74 3.88 26.01
N THR A 583 -7.94 2.84 26.18
CA THR A 583 -7.28 2.56 27.45
C THR A 583 -6.21 3.62 27.72
N GLU A 584 -6.00 3.97 29.01
CA GLU A 584 -4.87 4.83 29.37
C GLU A 584 -3.55 4.19 28.94
N ILE A 585 -2.77 4.92 28.12
CA ILE A 585 -1.51 4.45 27.62
C ILE A 585 -0.49 4.50 28.75
N SER A 586 0.06 3.35 29.12
CA SER A 586 1.04 3.30 30.18
C SER A 586 2.41 3.85 29.69
N PRO A 587 3.20 4.51 30.58
CA PRO A 587 4.57 4.93 30.22
C PRO A 587 5.44 3.77 29.74
N ARG A 588 5.22 2.56 30.28
CA ARG A 588 5.93 1.35 29.84
C ARG A 588 5.64 1.02 28.38
N SER A 589 4.41 1.13 27.93
CA SER A 589 4.01 0.88 26.53
C SER A 589 4.66 1.88 25.57
N LEU A 590 4.82 3.15 25.97
CA LEU A 590 5.52 4.18 25.19
C LEU A 590 7.01 3.88 25.07
N VAL A 591 7.66 3.45 26.15
CA VAL A 591 9.09 3.03 26.11
C VAL A 591 9.28 1.84 25.18
N ILE A 592 8.41 0.84 25.27
CA ILE A 592 8.47 -0.34 24.38
C ILE A 592 8.29 0.07 22.93
N LEU A 593 7.32 0.92 22.60
CA LEU A 593 7.12 1.44 21.26
C LEU A 593 8.37 2.16 20.75
N PHE A 594 8.95 3.04 21.56
CA PHE A 594 10.19 3.76 21.21
C PHE A 594 11.35 2.79 20.90
N VAL A 595 11.59 1.80 21.77
CA VAL A 595 12.62 0.78 21.56
C VAL A 595 12.37 -0.01 20.28
N MET A 596 11.12 -0.42 20.00
CA MET A 596 10.76 -1.12 18.76
C MET A 596 11.06 -0.27 17.52
N MET A 597 10.71 1.02 17.53
CA MET A 597 11.01 1.94 16.42
C MET A 597 12.51 2.10 16.21
N VAL A 598 13.28 2.25 17.29
CA VAL A 598 14.75 2.30 17.23
C VAL A 598 15.30 1.03 16.60
N VAL A 599 14.86 -0.14 17.04
CA VAL A 599 15.33 -1.44 16.48
C VAL A 599 15.04 -1.53 14.98
N VAL A 600 13.83 -1.16 14.53
CA VAL A 600 13.45 -1.17 13.10
C VAL A 600 14.33 -0.22 12.28
N LEU A 601 14.55 1.01 12.76
CA LEU A 601 15.38 1.98 12.04
C LEU A 601 16.87 1.60 12.07
N LEU A 602 17.38 1.06 13.18
CA LEU A 602 18.75 0.54 13.22
C LEU A 602 18.91 -0.64 12.25
N ALA A 603 17.95 -1.56 12.20
CA ALA A 603 17.97 -2.64 11.23
C ALA A 603 18.02 -2.09 9.80
N GLN A 604 17.26 -1.02 9.50
CA GLN A 604 17.32 -0.34 8.21
C GLN A 604 18.70 0.30 7.94
N VAL A 605 19.31 0.98 8.93
CA VAL A 605 20.67 1.53 8.78
C VAL A 605 21.68 0.44 8.43
N PHE A 606 21.63 -0.70 9.14
CA PHE A 606 22.47 -1.85 8.85
C PHE A 606 22.20 -2.43 7.46
N LEU A 607 20.94 -2.53 7.04
CA LEU A 607 20.57 -3.06 5.73
C LEU A 607 20.99 -2.14 4.58
N THR A 608 21.02 -0.84 4.80
CA THR A 608 21.34 0.16 3.76
C THR A 608 22.80 0.09 3.28
N ASP A 609 23.72 -0.25 4.16
CA ASP A 609 25.18 -0.27 3.89
C ASP A 609 25.80 -1.65 4.13
N LEU A 610 25.01 -2.73 3.99
CA LEU A 610 25.52 -4.07 4.21
C LEU A 610 26.49 -4.49 3.11
N PRO A 611 27.68 -5.03 3.50
CA PRO A 611 28.63 -5.61 2.55
C PRO A 611 28.17 -6.96 1.96
N PHE A 612 26.91 -7.36 2.11
CA PHE A 612 26.41 -8.66 1.66
C PHE A 612 26.44 -8.86 0.15
N THR A 613 26.49 -7.79 -0.60
CA THR A 613 26.61 -7.84 -2.05
C THR A 613 27.75 -6.92 -2.46
N SER A 614 28.97 -7.36 -2.27
CA SER A 614 30.06 -6.78 -3.05
C SER A 614 29.80 -7.22 -4.50
N LEU A 615 29.25 -6.33 -5.33
CA LEU A 615 29.46 -6.45 -6.76
C LEU A 615 30.98 -6.32 -6.93
N LYS A 616 31.65 -7.43 -7.17
CA LYS A 616 32.93 -7.34 -7.84
C LYS A 616 32.60 -6.77 -9.21
N ALA A 617 33.07 -5.55 -9.48
CA ALA A 617 33.22 -5.10 -10.84
C ALA A 617 33.96 -6.24 -11.55
N GLY A 618 33.39 -6.75 -12.60
CA GLY A 618 33.77 -8.04 -13.15
C GLY A 618 35.26 -8.15 -13.36
N ASP A 619 35.78 -9.38 -13.39
CA ASP A 619 37.14 -9.68 -13.79
C ASP A 619 37.40 -9.24 -15.27
N THR A 620 36.49 -8.46 -15.87
CA THR A 620 36.49 -7.99 -17.26
C THR A 620 36.82 -6.49 -17.35
N ALA A 621 37.35 -6.07 -18.48
CA ALA A 621 37.42 -4.67 -18.90
C ALA A 621 36.33 -4.39 -19.94
N VAL A 622 35.99 -3.12 -20.15
CA VAL A 622 34.98 -2.71 -21.13
C VAL A 622 35.62 -1.88 -22.24
N VAL A 623 35.36 -2.24 -23.48
CA VAL A 623 35.70 -1.43 -24.66
C VAL A 623 34.42 -0.79 -25.18
N ARG A 624 34.39 0.53 -25.24
CA ARG A 624 33.27 1.33 -25.76
C ARG A 624 33.79 2.23 -26.89
N VAL A 625 33.35 1.97 -28.10
CA VAL A 625 33.74 2.73 -29.30
C VAL A 625 32.49 3.35 -29.92
N MET A 626 32.61 4.61 -30.31
CA MET A 626 31.53 5.36 -30.94
C MET A 626 32.05 6.11 -32.15
N VAL A 627 31.28 6.04 -33.25
CA VAL A 627 31.47 6.88 -34.45
C VAL A 627 30.17 7.65 -34.64
N GLU A 628 30.17 8.97 -34.46
CA GLU A 628 28.95 9.79 -34.50
C GLU A 628 28.27 9.79 -35.87
N ASN A 629 29.07 9.98 -36.91
CA ASN A 629 28.59 9.98 -38.27
C ASN A 629 29.55 9.16 -39.11
N PRO A 630 29.27 7.88 -39.31
CA PRO A 630 30.11 6.98 -40.10
C PRO A 630 30.29 7.45 -41.53
N VAL A 631 29.25 8.02 -42.14
CA VAL A 631 29.33 8.50 -43.54
C VAL A 631 30.28 9.70 -43.65
N ALA A 632 30.17 10.67 -42.75
CA ALA A 632 31.09 11.81 -42.75
C ALA A 632 32.50 11.41 -42.40
N ALA A 633 32.70 10.39 -41.59
CA ALA A 633 34.01 9.84 -41.25
C ALA A 633 34.65 9.19 -42.50
N TYR A 634 33.84 8.53 -43.32
CA TYR A 634 34.31 7.92 -44.58
C TYR A 634 34.62 8.94 -45.65
N ASP A 635 33.71 9.91 -45.91
CA ASP A 635 33.91 10.97 -46.90
C ASP A 635 35.22 11.76 -46.69
N HIS A 636 35.68 11.79 -45.46
CA HIS A 636 36.91 12.50 -45.10
C HIS A 636 38.18 11.77 -45.50
N LEU A 637 38.12 10.46 -45.56
CA LEU A 637 39.29 9.59 -45.73
C LEU A 637 39.48 9.10 -47.15
N ILE A 638 38.41 9.02 -47.97
CA ILE A 638 38.42 8.41 -49.30
C ILE A 638 37.60 9.26 -50.26
N LEU A 639 38.11 9.43 -51.47
CA LEU A 639 37.34 9.85 -52.65
C LEU A 639 36.39 8.70 -53.01
N ALA A 640 35.20 8.73 -52.50
CA ALA A 640 34.25 7.64 -52.50
C ALA A 640 33.77 7.29 -53.90
N ASP A 641 33.72 6.00 -54.18
CA ASP A 641 32.85 5.44 -55.23
C ASP A 641 31.46 5.17 -54.57
N PRO A 642 30.41 5.94 -54.88
CA PRO A 642 29.15 5.88 -54.11
C PRO A 642 28.28 4.68 -54.43
N GLU A 643 28.75 3.71 -55.20
CA GLU A 643 27.92 2.59 -55.70
C GLU A 643 27.90 1.35 -54.74
N ARG A 644 28.48 1.39 -53.55
CA ARG A 644 28.64 0.18 -52.71
C ARG A 644 28.29 0.40 -51.25
N PRO A 645 27.70 -0.62 -50.53
CA PRO A 645 27.50 -0.56 -49.10
C PRO A 645 28.84 -0.50 -48.35
N LEU A 646 28.90 0.25 -47.26
CA LEU A 646 30.08 0.46 -46.44
C LEU A 646 29.93 -0.29 -45.12
N THR A 647 30.89 -1.14 -44.79
CA THR A 647 30.89 -1.88 -43.54
C THR A 647 31.94 -1.32 -42.60
N LEU A 648 31.50 -0.83 -41.42
CA LEU A 648 32.38 -0.42 -40.35
C LEU A 648 32.51 -1.58 -39.36
N ARG A 649 33.76 -1.96 -39.04
CA ARG A 649 34.08 -3.10 -38.21
C ARG A 649 35.00 -2.70 -37.07
N LEU A 650 34.63 -3.18 -35.86
CA LEU A 650 35.48 -3.12 -34.67
C LEU A 650 36.09 -4.51 -34.44
N GLU A 651 37.41 -4.55 -34.36
CA GLU A 651 38.20 -5.76 -34.13
C GLU A 651 39.01 -5.63 -32.84
N LEU A 652 39.17 -6.73 -32.12
CA LEU A 652 40.06 -6.88 -30.99
C LEU A 652 41.01 -8.05 -31.25
N ASP A 653 42.31 -7.80 -31.27
CA ASP A 653 43.35 -8.81 -31.54
C ASP A 653 43.12 -9.61 -32.83
N GLY A 654 42.38 -9.05 -33.79
CA GLY A 654 42.02 -9.66 -35.05
C GLY A 654 40.63 -10.35 -35.05
N ASP A 655 39.97 -10.48 -33.91
CA ASP A 655 38.60 -11.01 -33.83
C ASP A 655 37.58 -9.88 -33.97
N VAL A 656 36.51 -10.12 -34.72
CA VAL A 656 35.44 -9.15 -34.98
C VAL A 656 34.51 -9.08 -33.76
N LEU A 657 34.49 -7.92 -33.07
CA LEU A 657 33.57 -7.68 -31.96
C LEU A 657 32.21 -7.14 -32.41
N SER A 658 32.23 -6.18 -33.36
CA SER A 658 31.02 -5.56 -33.89
C SER A 658 31.21 -5.18 -35.35
N GLU A 659 30.14 -5.28 -36.13
CA GLU A 659 30.10 -4.92 -37.52
C GLU A 659 28.75 -4.27 -37.86
N GLN A 660 28.79 -3.17 -38.63
CA GLN A 660 27.57 -2.47 -39.08
C GLN A 660 27.76 -2.01 -40.53
N THR A 661 26.79 -2.36 -41.38
CA THR A 661 26.80 -2.01 -42.78
C THR A 661 25.83 -0.87 -43.06
N TYR A 662 26.30 0.12 -43.82
CA TYR A 662 25.51 1.30 -44.22
C TYR A 662 25.26 1.22 -45.71
N ASP A 663 24.02 1.39 -46.15
CA ASP A 663 23.61 1.35 -47.54
C ASP A 663 23.84 2.70 -48.27
N LEU A 664 23.71 2.67 -49.60
CA LEU A 664 23.91 3.85 -50.42
C LEU A 664 22.88 4.96 -50.22
N ALA A 665 21.66 4.60 -49.77
CA ALA A 665 20.61 5.57 -49.48
C ALA A 665 20.97 6.39 -48.22
N THR A 666 21.57 5.76 -47.22
CA THR A 666 22.10 6.40 -46.01
C THR A 666 23.25 7.36 -46.34
N PHE A 667 24.10 7.01 -47.33
CA PHE A 667 25.14 7.91 -47.84
C PHE A 667 24.58 9.16 -48.52
N ALA A 668 23.54 8.99 -49.34
CA ALA A 668 22.92 10.09 -50.06
C ALA A 668 22.24 11.10 -49.18
N SER A 669 21.65 10.65 -48.07
CA SER A 669 20.99 11.50 -47.08
C SER A 669 21.97 12.23 -46.15
N ARG A 670 23.21 11.80 -46.04
CA ARG A 670 24.22 12.20 -45.05
C ARG A 670 23.78 12.04 -43.59
N GLU A 671 22.73 11.28 -43.37
CA GLU A 671 22.20 10.93 -42.05
C GLU A 671 22.37 9.42 -41.85
N ALA A 672 23.50 9.02 -41.29
CA ALA A 672 23.73 7.64 -40.89
C ALA A 672 23.52 7.45 -39.41
N ASP A 673 22.91 6.36 -39.02
CA ASP A 673 22.87 5.95 -37.65
C ASP A 673 24.29 5.83 -37.08
N PRO A 674 24.54 6.33 -35.86
CA PRO A 674 25.84 6.25 -35.24
C PRO A 674 26.25 4.78 -35.03
N PHE A 675 27.53 4.50 -35.17
CA PHE A 675 28.10 3.22 -34.78
C PHE A 675 28.42 3.28 -33.29
N VAL A 676 27.84 2.37 -32.51
CA VAL A 676 28.07 2.27 -31.06
C VAL A 676 28.34 0.81 -30.73
N ALA A 677 29.56 0.52 -30.32
CA ALA A 677 29.96 -0.81 -29.88
C ALA A 677 30.42 -0.78 -28.43
N GLU A 678 29.92 -1.71 -27.63
CA GLU A 678 30.32 -1.91 -26.23
C GLU A 678 30.45 -3.40 -25.97
N HIS A 679 31.62 -3.83 -25.52
CA HIS A 679 31.94 -5.23 -25.27
C HIS A 679 32.72 -5.39 -23.98
N ASP A 680 32.35 -6.39 -23.18
CA ASP A 680 33.15 -6.89 -22.07
C ASP A 680 34.27 -7.77 -22.65
N ILE A 681 35.52 -7.49 -22.27
CA ILE A 681 36.71 -8.20 -22.75
C ILE A 681 37.53 -8.68 -21.53
N GLU A 682 38.36 -9.71 -21.74
CA GLU A 682 39.32 -10.14 -20.75
C GLU A 682 40.38 -9.06 -20.52
N PRO A 683 40.87 -8.85 -19.27
CA PRO A 683 41.97 -7.91 -19.02
C PRO A 683 43.26 -8.37 -19.69
N GLY A 684 43.95 -7.44 -20.27
CA GLY A 684 45.19 -7.76 -21.01
C GLY A 684 45.67 -6.60 -21.87
N THR A 685 46.67 -6.86 -22.65
CA THR A 685 47.13 -5.95 -23.71
C THR A 685 46.47 -6.32 -25.00
N HIS A 686 45.61 -5.46 -25.52
CA HIS A 686 44.79 -5.72 -26.70
C HIS A 686 45.06 -4.71 -27.79
N LEU A 687 45.08 -5.17 -29.03
CA LEU A 687 45.06 -4.33 -30.21
C LEU A 687 43.58 -4.07 -30.60
N VAL A 688 43.14 -2.83 -30.42
CA VAL A 688 41.79 -2.42 -30.85
C VAL A 688 41.91 -1.73 -32.20
N ARG A 689 41.18 -2.25 -33.18
CA ARG A 689 41.18 -1.73 -34.56
C ARG A 689 39.73 -1.42 -34.96
N LEU A 690 39.51 -0.20 -35.43
CA LEU A 690 38.26 0.23 -36.05
C LEU A 690 38.54 0.60 -37.49
N ALA A 691 37.92 -0.08 -38.45
CA ALA A 691 38.18 0.12 -39.84
C ALA A 691 36.93 -0.06 -40.72
N TYR A 692 36.89 0.62 -41.85
CA TYR A 692 35.98 0.29 -42.93
C TYR A 692 36.58 -0.87 -43.76
N VAL A 693 35.76 -1.89 -43.94
CA VAL A 693 36.16 -3.10 -44.65
C VAL A 693 36.05 -2.86 -46.17
N GLY A 694 37.17 -3.02 -46.88
CA GLY A 694 37.22 -2.93 -48.31
C GLY A 694 36.99 -4.27 -48.97
N GLU A 695 35.74 -4.70 -49.18
CA GLU A 695 35.41 -6.02 -49.79
C GLU A 695 35.97 -6.25 -51.18
N GLN A 696 36.41 -5.22 -51.90
CA GLN A 696 36.91 -5.37 -53.28
C GLN A 696 38.29 -4.79 -53.52
N THR A 697 38.79 -3.91 -52.73
CA THR A 697 40.15 -3.35 -52.91
C THR A 697 41.19 -4.15 -52.14
N GLY A 698 40.77 -5.02 -51.22
CA GLY A 698 41.67 -5.79 -50.37
C GLY A 698 42.40 -4.95 -49.32
N GLU A 699 42.11 -3.65 -49.22
CA GLU A 699 42.67 -2.74 -48.24
C GLU A 699 41.57 -2.14 -47.41
N ASP A 700 41.67 -2.31 -46.05
CA ASP A 700 40.79 -1.69 -45.07
C ASP A 700 41.22 -0.25 -44.81
N VAL A 701 40.24 0.63 -44.63
CA VAL A 701 40.52 2.00 -44.22
C VAL A 701 40.46 2.09 -42.71
N VAL A 702 41.62 2.16 -42.07
CA VAL A 702 41.74 2.20 -40.62
C VAL A 702 41.40 3.59 -40.06
N LEU A 703 40.40 3.68 -39.21
CA LEU A 703 40.04 4.88 -38.48
C LEU A 703 40.81 5.01 -37.16
N LEU A 704 40.98 3.90 -36.47
CA LEU A 704 41.66 3.82 -35.17
C LEU A 704 42.37 2.48 -35.11
N GLU A 705 43.65 2.51 -34.72
CA GLU A 705 44.40 1.32 -34.37
C GLU A 705 45.27 1.67 -33.17
N GLU A 706 44.97 1.08 -32.03
CA GLU A 706 45.66 1.38 -30.77
C GLU A 706 45.85 0.12 -29.93
N THR A 707 47.07 -0.05 -29.43
CA THR A 707 47.33 -1.08 -28.41
C THR A 707 47.12 -0.50 -27.04
N LYS A 708 46.21 -1.15 -26.26
CA LYS A 708 45.83 -0.74 -24.90
C LYS A 708 46.06 -1.86 -23.92
N GLU A 709 46.71 -1.51 -22.81
CA GLU A 709 46.76 -2.34 -21.59
C GLU A 709 45.50 -2.02 -20.77
N LEU A 710 44.60 -2.99 -20.62
CA LEU A 710 43.36 -2.86 -19.88
C LEU A 710 43.42 -3.76 -18.65
N ARG A 711 43.14 -3.18 -17.49
CA ARG A 711 43.07 -3.91 -16.22
C ARG A 711 41.65 -4.29 -15.88
N PRO A 712 41.44 -5.24 -14.97
CA PRO A 712 40.09 -5.54 -14.48
C PRO A 712 39.36 -4.26 -14.04
N GLY A 713 38.15 -4.04 -14.57
CA GLY A 713 37.32 -2.88 -14.28
C GLY A 713 37.62 -1.62 -15.08
N ASP A 714 38.65 -1.60 -15.95
CA ASP A 714 38.93 -0.46 -16.83
C ASP A 714 37.86 -0.33 -17.91
N ILE A 715 37.40 0.89 -18.17
CA ILE A 715 36.51 1.23 -19.28
C ILE A 715 37.28 2.08 -20.27
N TRP A 716 37.67 1.49 -21.38
CA TRP A 716 38.27 2.26 -22.46
C TRP A 716 37.19 2.79 -23.39
N ARG A 717 37.13 4.11 -23.51
CA ARG A 717 36.17 4.80 -24.36
C ARG A 717 36.89 5.61 -25.42
N THR A 718 36.36 5.55 -26.63
CA THR A 718 36.79 6.45 -27.69
C THR A 718 35.59 6.91 -28.50
N ILE A 719 35.58 8.19 -28.89
CA ILE A 719 34.65 8.75 -29.85
C ILE A 719 35.49 9.20 -31.04
N TYR A 720 35.15 8.68 -32.19
CA TYR A 720 35.72 9.15 -33.46
C TYR A 720 34.81 10.24 -34.01
N GLU A 721 35.29 11.50 -33.98
CA GLU A 721 34.67 12.64 -34.65
C GLU A 721 35.47 12.92 -35.90
N PRO A 722 34.82 12.98 -37.10
CA PRO A 722 35.49 13.46 -38.30
C PRO A 722 35.97 14.87 -38.04
N ARG A 723 37.27 15.12 -38.16
CA ARG A 723 37.81 16.49 -37.96
C ARG A 723 37.10 17.40 -38.93
N SER A 724 36.29 18.33 -38.43
CA SER A 724 35.72 19.41 -39.24
C SER A 724 36.89 20.20 -39.85
N PHE A 725 37.06 20.12 -41.15
CA PHE A 725 37.97 21.02 -41.88
C PHE A 725 37.44 22.44 -41.73
N THR A 726 37.91 23.16 -40.75
CA THR A 726 37.93 24.61 -40.86
C THR A 726 38.81 24.95 -42.03
N LYS A 727 38.22 25.35 -43.12
CA LYS A 727 38.87 26.07 -44.21
C LYS A 727 39.57 27.28 -43.64
N ASN A 728 40.82 27.15 -43.20
CA ASN A 728 41.78 28.23 -43.23
C ASN A 728 42.55 28.11 -44.52
N ALA A 729 41.86 28.43 -45.63
CA ALA A 729 42.47 28.83 -46.85
C ALA A 729 42.87 30.30 -46.71
N LYS A 730 44.11 30.54 -46.47
CA LYS A 730 44.88 31.62 -47.07
C LYS A 730 46.23 31.10 -47.52
#